data_2f4853ec9558ffe41df5ec946ffc2c61
#
_entry.id   2f4853ec9558ffe41df5ec946ffc2c61
#
_cell.length_a   1.000
_cell.length_b   1.000
_cell.length_c   1.000
_cell.angle_alpha   90.00
_cell.angle_beta   90.00
_cell.angle_gamma   90.00
#
_symmetry.space_group_name_H-M   'P 1'
#
loop_
_entity.id
_entity.type
_entity.pdbx_description
1 polymer ?
#
loop_
_entity_poly.entity_id
_entity_poly.type
_entity_poly.pdbx_seq_one_letter_code
_entity_poly.pdbx_strand_id
1 'polypeptide(L)'
;MTAVTDQDQTEHTARTKGTADADGRGALDAEGTASAEGADGGPRGAGAERPAGSGEPKTAESADGPVGGGGLGGAGSARRAGAPGARAHGGAGRPGPDRSPRAAAGPGAAAPGDGRPRTGPDRALVKPERGHARVPDGDRHARGHDGDARGNTEPEGVWDDGLIARRVTETAAAELVVPVEPRVTRSLPAPPLAYDGPLRSRLDALRELVGLSRTRLDPRTLAEAGRVLDEAAARRRLSGQHTVVAIAGATGSGKSQLFNTLAGVAISETGVRRPTTAAPIACSWSDGAASLIDRLGIPGRLRRRPVQGPDADPQLRGLVLVDLPDHDSAAVQHREHVDRILGLVDAVIWVVDPEKYADAVLHERYLRPLAGHAEVMFVVLNQVDRLPGEAADQVLDDLRRLLDEDGIALGEHGEPGATVLALSALTGEGTGELREALGQFVAERGAAARRISADVDAAADRLRPVYAARRRPGLSEEAREEFAARLADAVGAVAAGEAAERAWLRNAGRACGTPWLRLWRWYQDRREPPTGRLPVRAQPDEEATARQRVEQAVRTVADRASAGLPAPWAQAVREAAVRGAQGLPEALDELAARAGLPPGRPPRPGWWPAAVLAQASMTILQVVGGLWLVGQIAGVLAPNLWVPVLLMIAGIVGGPIVEWSCRIAARGPARRYGQDAERRLREAAAGCGRARVLDPVAAELLRYREVREQYARVKGAGTR
;
A
#
# COMPACT_ATOMS: atom_id res chain seq x y z
N MET A 1 -30.70 42.60 21.31
CA MET A 1 -31.81 42.51 22.26
C MET A 1 -31.68 41.16 22.86
N THR A 2 -31.01 41.16 23.92
CA THR A 2 -31.35 40.81 25.29
C THR A 2 -31.40 39.32 25.49
N ALA A 3 -30.42 38.73 26.06
CA ALA A 3 -30.00 38.72 27.47
C ALA A 3 -30.43 37.39 28.10
N VAL A 4 -29.45 36.58 28.53
CA VAL A 4 -28.98 36.47 29.92
C VAL A 4 -29.94 35.62 30.77
N THR A 5 -29.55 34.56 31.38
CA THR A 5 -28.86 34.31 32.63
C THR A 5 -28.96 32.78 32.90
N ASP A 6 -27.92 32.05 33.20
CA ASP A 6 -27.07 31.99 34.40
C ASP A 6 -27.67 31.21 35.58
N GLN A 7 -26.81 30.43 36.19
CA GLN A 7 -26.83 29.88 37.56
C GLN A 7 -27.55 28.54 37.79
N ASP A 8 -27.12 27.64 38.59
CA ASP A 8 -25.93 27.47 39.46
C ASP A 8 -26.06 26.09 40.15
N GLN A 9 -24.94 25.47 40.43
CA GLN A 9 -24.54 24.69 41.63
C GLN A 9 -25.58 23.78 42.31
N THR A 10 -25.25 22.58 42.67
CA THR A 10 -24.52 22.18 43.86
C THR A 10 -24.35 20.65 43.92
N GLU A 11 -23.14 20.23 44.12
CA GLU A 11 -22.60 19.33 45.14
C GLU A 11 -23.60 18.58 46.03
N HIS A 12 -23.41 17.27 46.17
CA HIS A 12 -23.22 16.65 47.50
C HIS A 12 -22.59 15.25 47.42
N THR A 13 -21.45 15.17 48.01
CA THR A 13 -20.72 14.05 48.60
C THR A 13 -21.53 13.21 49.59
N ALA A 14 -21.15 11.92 49.70
CA ALA A 14 -20.93 11.10 50.90
C ALA A 14 -20.97 9.60 50.49
N ARG A 15 -19.89 8.82 50.51
CA ARG A 15 -19.11 8.20 51.59
C ARG A 15 -19.92 7.37 52.60
N THR A 16 -19.71 6.07 52.60
CA THR A 16 -19.49 5.10 53.70
C THR A 16 -19.40 3.70 53.10
N LYS A 17 -18.29 2.96 53.18
CA LYS A 17 -17.64 2.22 54.29
C LYS A 17 -18.50 1.08 54.85
N GLY A 18 -17.93 -0.09 54.89
CA GLY A 18 -18.23 -1.28 55.69
C GLY A 18 -17.92 -2.55 54.88
N THR A 19 -16.74 -3.10 54.95
CA THR A 19 -16.13 -4.11 55.86
C THR A 19 -16.94 -5.39 56.00
N ALA A 20 -16.31 -6.42 55.57
CA ALA A 20 -15.67 -7.53 56.23
C ALA A 20 -16.42 -8.86 56.18
N ASP A 21 -15.67 -9.82 55.88
CA ASP A 21 -15.34 -11.15 56.42
C ASP A 21 -16.35 -12.28 56.04
N ALA A 22 -15.90 -13.34 55.66
CA ALA A 22 -15.00 -14.37 56.00
C ALA A 22 -15.58 -15.75 55.68
N ASP A 23 -14.72 -16.60 55.26
CA ASP A 23 -14.60 -18.04 55.52
C ASP A 23 -15.57 -19.08 54.99
N GLY A 24 -14.93 -20.13 54.47
CA GLY A 24 -15.40 -21.50 54.49
C GLY A 24 -15.07 -22.31 53.22
N ARG A 25 -13.85 -22.76 53.05
CA ARG A 25 -13.29 -24.11 53.22
C ARG A 25 -14.22 -25.28 52.84
N GLY A 26 -13.63 -26.16 52.03
CA GLY A 26 -13.95 -27.59 51.82
C GLY A 26 -13.81 -27.95 50.37
N ALA A 27 -12.76 -28.45 49.88
CA ALA A 27 -11.93 -29.67 50.04
C ALA A 27 -12.69 -30.94 49.74
N LEU A 28 -11.99 -31.72 48.95
CA LEU A 28 -11.96 -33.17 48.77
C LEU A 28 -12.57 -33.65 47.48
N ASP A 29 -11.68 -34.11 46.55
CA ASP A 29 -11.21 -35.49 46.32
C ASP A 29 -12.31 -36.33 45.64
N ALA A 30 -12.11 -37.08 44.70
CA ALA A 30 -11.10 -38.04 44.28
C ALA A 30 -11.64 -38.77 43.05
N GLU A 31 -10.76 -39.09 42.13
CA GLU A 31 -10.45 -40.42 41.62
C GLU A 31 -11.53 -41.32 41.02
N GLY A 32 -11.11 -41.89 39.92
CA GLY A 32 -11.53 -43.21 39.49
C GLY A 32 -11.62 -43.34 37.97
N THR A 33 -10.55 -43.60 37.31
CA THR A 33 -10.05 -44.86 36.75
C THR A 33 -11.05 -45.66 35.88
N ALA A 34 -10.61 -45.81 34.67
CA ALA A 34 -10.16 -47.05 34.03
C ALA A 34 -11.13 -47.77 33.09
N SER A 35 -10.58 -48.04 31.94
CA SER A 35 -10.54 -49.33 31.20
C SER A 35 -11.80 -49.74 30.45
N ALA A 36 -11.70 -49.97 29.22
CA ALA A 36 -11.05 -50.95 28.36
C ALA A 36 -12.04 -51.74 27.56
N GLU A 37 -11.62 -52.12 26.37
CA GLU A 37 -12.00 -53.30 25.58
C GLU A 37 -13.42 -53.31 24.95
N GLY A 38 -13.59 -53.68 23.72
CA GLY A 38 -12.81 -54.41 22.76
C GLY A 38 -13.67 -54.71 21.53
N ALA A 39 -12.98 -55.01 20.50
CA ALA A 39 -13.21 -56.01 19.46
C ALA A 39 -14.54 -55.95 18.68
N ASP A 40 -14.56 -56.00 17.44
CA ASP A 40 -14.15 -56.98 16.42
C ASP A 40 -15.19 -56.96 15.30
N GLY A 41 -14.80 -57.19 14.06
CA GLY A 41 -15.75 -57.55 13.00
C GLY A 41 -15.58 -56.84 11.67
N GLY A 42 -14.51 -57.14 10.89
CA GLY A 42 -14.66 -57.16 9.43
C GLY A 42 -15.40 -58.42 8.98
N PRO A 43 -15.53 -58.76 7.69
CA PRO A 43 -14.67 -58.45 6.56
C PRO A 43 -15.39 -58.38 5.17
N ARG A 44 -14.55 -58.16 4.09
CA ARG A 44 -14.69 -58.62 2.68
C ARG A 44 -15.69 -57.84 1.80
N GLY A 45 -15.39 -57.56 0.56
CA GLY A 45 -14.35 -57.97 -0.37
C GLY A 45 -14.58 -57.35 -1.74
N ALA A 46 -13.56 -57.45 -2.54
CA ALA A 46 -13.44 -57.74 -3.97
C ALA A 46 -14.00 -56.68 -4.93
N GLY A 47 -13.34 -56.30 -5.96
CA GLY A 47 -12.36 -56.77 -6.87
C GLY A 47 -12.06 -55.74 -7.92
N ALA A 48 -10.85 -55.74 -8.38
CA ALA A 48 -10.32 -55.92 -9.73
C ALA A 48 -10.73 -54.87 -10.75
N GLU A 49 -9.84 -54.20 -11.48
CA GLU A 49 -8.92 -54.70 -12.49
C GLU A 49 -7.93 -53.64 -12.93
N ARG A 50 -6.71 -54.02 -13.12
CA ARG A 50 -5.69 -53.44 -14.00
C ARG A 50 -5.77 -54.11 -15.38
N PRO A 51 -5.15 -53.60 -16.46
CA PRO A 51 -3.73 -53.82 -16.79
C PRO A 51 -3.05 -52.65 -17.50
N ALA A 52 -1.75 -52.50 -17.32
CA ALA A 52 -0.52 -53.04 -17.91
C ALA A 52 -0.09 -52.35 -19.23
N GLY A 53 1.16 -51.99 -19.29
CA GLY A 53 2.19 -52.34 -20.22
C GLY A 53 3.20 -51.24 -20.45
N SER A 54 4.38 -51.39 -20.03
CA SER A 54 5.67 -51.84 -20.64
C SER A 54 6.45 -50.66 -21.24
N GLY A 55 7.73 -50.46 -21.04
CA GLY A 55 8.87 -51.25 -21.03
C GLY A 55 10.15 -50.45 -20.73
N GLU A 56 10.99 -51.00 -19.99
CA GLU A 56 12.45 -50.84 -19.95
C GLU A 56 13.09 -51.50 -21.21
N PRO A 57 14.41 -51.39 -21.52
CA PRO A 57 15.51 -51.63 -20.59
C PRO A 57 16.91 -51.01 -20.90
N LYS A 58 17.83 -51.04 -19.90
CA LYS A 58 19.26 -51.48 -19.88
C LYS A 58 20.26 -50.75 -20.78
N THR A 59 21.51 -50.49 -20.39
CA THR A 59 22.62 -51.26 -19.78
C THR A 59 23.76 -50.32 -19.47
N ALA A 60 24.44 -50.40 -18.35
CA ALA A 60 25.72 -51.08 -18.05
C ALA A 60 26.95 -50.28 -18.53
N GLU A 61 28.02 -50.11 -17.86
CA GLU A 61 29.07 -50.85 -17.17
C GLU A 61 30.23 -49.91 -16.95
N SER A 62 30.89 -49.82 -15.96
CA SER A 62 31.94 -50.54 -15.26
C SER A 62 33.16 -49.66 -14.97
N ALA A 63 33.60 -49.74 -13.73
CA ALA A 63 34.94 -50.03 -13.19
C ALA A 63 35.98 -48.91 -13.30
N ASP A 64 36.77 -48.51 -12.34
CA ASP A 64 37.64 -49.30 -11.48
C ASP A 64 38.25 -48.38 -10.41
N GLY A 65 38.40 -48.88 -9.18
CA GLY A 65 39.32 -48.31 -8.19
C GLY A 65 40.78 -48.79 -8.44
N PRO A 66 41.71 -48.74 -7.52
CA PRO A 66 41.67 -48.69 -6.06
C PRO A 66 42.84 -47.97 -5.32
N VAL A 67 42.78 -47.98 -3.99
CA VAL A 67 43.86 -48.23 -2.99
C VAL A 67 44.71 -47.05 -2.52
N GLY A 68 44.74 -46.73 -1.31
CA GLY A 68 45.39 -47.11 -0.10
C GLY A 68 45.80 -45.84 0.66
N GLY A 69 45.83 -45.67 1.92
CA GLY A 69 46.01 -46.52 3.02
C GLY A 69 46.59 -45.72 4.16
N GLY A 70 46.18 -46.01 5.35
CA GLY A 70 46.89 -45.82 6.59
C GLY A 70 46.73 -44.45 7.27
N GLY A 71 46.38 -44.29 8.50
CA GLY A 71 46.18 -45.12 9.62
C GLY A 71 46.43 -44.37 10.89
N LEU A 72 45.65 -44.66 11.89
CA LEU A 72 45.95 -44.55 13.32
C LEU A 72 46.03 -43.12 13.90
N GLY A 73 45.38 -42.71 14.95
CA GLY A 73 44.77 -43.34 16.07
C GLY A 73 44.56 -42.31 17.13
N GLY A 74 43.56 -42.52 17.95
CA GLY A 74 43.49 -42.57 19.37
C GLY A 74 42.98 -41.30 20.03
N ALA A 75 41.73 -41.36 20.47
CA ALA A 75 41.21 -41.76 21.75
C ALA A 75 41.35 -40.75 22.89
N GLY A 76 40.27 -40.45 23.52
CA GLY A 76 40.13 -40.16 24.93
C GLY A 76 39.43 -38.88 25.28
N SER A 77 38.13 -38.88 25.48
CA SER A 77 37.51 -39.12 26.79
C SER A 77 37.54 -37.92 27.74
N ALA A 78 36.47 -37.19 27.85
CA ALA A 78 35.48 -37.29 28.94
C ALA A 78 35.68 -36.37 30.15
N ARG A 79 34.57 -35.73 30.50
CA ARG A 79 34.05 -35.36 31.84
C ARG A 79 34.49 -34.08 32.50
N ARG A 80 33.55 -33.20 32.71
CA ARG A 80 32.60 -32.95 33.83
C ARG A 80 33.04 -31.86 34.81
N ALA A 81 32.20 -30.82 34.88
CA ALA A 81 31.52 -30.33 36.07
C ALA A 81 32.32 -29.60 37.14
N GLY A 82 31.80 -28.47 37.55
CA GLY A 82 31.99 -27.99 38.92
C GLY A 82 32.01 -26.47 39.05
N ALA A 83 30.86 -25.86 39.30
CA ALA A 83 30.77 -24.73 40.21
C ALA A 83 30.82 -25.32 41.64
N PRO A 84 31.03 -24.59 42.74
CA PRO A 84 30.58 -23.28 43.11
C PRO A 84 31.47 -22.50 44.13
N GLY A 85 30.98 -21.34 44.53
CA GLY A 85 31.14 -20.78 45.88
C GLY A 85 32.07 -19.57 45.97
N ALA A 86 31.63 -18.42 46.27
CA ALA A 86 30.93 -17.81 47.39
C ALA A 86 31.85 -17.00 48.30
N ARG A 87 31.35 -15.82 48.63
CA ARG A 87 31.65 -14.97 49.83
C ARG A 87 32.83 -14.01 49.71
N ALA A 88 32.75 -12.83 50.19
CA ALA A 88 31.78 -11.89 50.80
C ALA A 88 32.58 -10.70 51.32
N HIS A 89 31.85 -9.67 51.69
CA HIS A 89 32.23 -8.51 52.51
C HIS A 89 32.76 -7.31 51.72
N GLY A 90 32.25 -6.15 51.83
CA GLY A 90 31.34 -5.51 52.74
C GLY A 90 31.53 -4.04 52.60
N GLY A 91 30.49 -3.32 52.78
CA GLY A 91 30.31 -2.15 53.56
C GLY A 91 30.00 -0.91 52.74
N ALA A 92 28.77 -0.55 52.68
CA ALA A 92 28.06 0.46 53.40
C ALA A 92 28.34 1.91 53.01
N GLY A 93 27.30 2.63 52.67
CA GLY A 93 27.24 4.09 52.82
C GLY A 93 26.30 4.80 51.83
N ARG A 94 24.99 4.77 52.06
CA ARG A 94 24.08 5.89 51.81
C ARG A 94 24.09 6.82 53.02
N PRO A 95 23.74 8.14 52.96
CA PRO A 95 22.50 8.67 52.42
C PRO A 95 22.61 10.03 51.67
N GLY A 96 21.57 10.44 50.97
CA GLY A 96 21.24 11.81 50.65
C GLY A 96 20.77 12.58 51.91
N PRO A 97 20.11 13.74 51.85
CA PRO A 97 19.57 14.50 50.71
C PRO A 97 19.83 16.04 50.82
N ASP A 98 19.27 16.78 49.86
CA ASP A 98 18.66 18.11 50.11
C ASP A 98 19.48 19.38 49.91
N ARG A 99 18.85 20.28 49.19
CA ARG A 99 18.76 21.76 49.30
C ARG A 99 19.26 22.58 48.12
N SER A 100 18.25 23.02 47.39
CA SER A 100 18.25 24.38 46.81
C SER A 100 18.41 25.42 47.93
N PRO A 101 18.93 26.62 47.65
CA PRO A 101 18.15 27.85 47.71
C PRO A 101 18.45 28.79 46.51
N ARG A 102 17.45 29.34 45.87
CA ARG A 102 16.66 30.58 46.13
C ARG A 102 17.45 31.87 46.35
N ALA A 103 17.19 32.80 45.39
CA ALA A 103 16.87 34.22 45.50
C ALA A 103 18.05 35.18 45.67
N ALA A 104 18.10 36.28 45.01
CA ALA A 104 17.32 37.52 45.00
C ALA A 104 18.05 38.51 44.06
N ALA A 105 17.58 39.45 43.41
CA ALA A 105 16.59 40.48 43.53
C ALA A 105 16.91 41.47 42.40
N GLY A 106 15.90 42.00 41.75
CA GLY A 106 15.97 43.16 40.88
C GLY A 106 16.26 44.47 41.65
N PRO A 107 15.94 45.69 41.23
CA PRO A 107 14.82 46.12 40.38
C PRO A 107 15.12 47.31 39.42
N GLY A 108 14.10 47.76 38.68
CA GLY A 108 13.98 49.09 38.11
C GLY A 108 13.43 49.10 36.71
N ALA A 109 12.19 49.16 36.54
CA ALA A 109 11.21 50.23 36.45
C ALA A 109 11.38 51.14 35.19
N ALA A 110 10.46 51.06 34.28
CA ALA A 110 9.47 52.06 33.90
C ALA A 110 8.79 51.75 32.55
N ALA A 111 7.52 51.50 32.56
CA ALA A 111 6.57 51.84 31.51
C ALA A 111 6.01 53.25 31.88
N PRO A 112 5.14 53.96 31.11
CA PRO A 112 4.27 53.53 29.99
C PRO A 112 4.12 54.61 28.90
N GLY A 113 3.24 54.34 27.92
CA GLY A 113 2.69 55.36 27.04
C GLY A 113 2.05 54.75 25.80
N ASP A 114 0.85 54.39 25.89
CA ASP A 114 -0.41 54.77 25.25
C ASP A 114 -0.33 55.53 23.93
N GLY A 115 -1.11 55.03 22.96
CA GLY A 115 -1.44 55.81 21.77
C GLY A 115 -2.07 55.01 20.62
N ARG A 116 -3.25 54.50 20.79
CA ARG A 116 -4.29 54.46 19.73
C ARG A 116 -5.03 55.81 19.75
N PRO A 117 -5.78 56.29 18.74
CA PRO A 117 -6.40 55.59 17.63
C PRO A 117 -6.66 56.45 16.35
N ARG A 118 -7.42 55.80 15.42
CA ARG A 118 -8.37 56.34 14.44
C ARG A 118 -7.81 56.84 13.10
N THR A 119 -8.32 56.50 11.96
CA THR A 119 -9.61 56.43 11.31
C THR A 119 -9.34 56.16 9.83
N GLY A 120 -10.10 55.31 9.19
CA GLY A 120 -10.30 55.35 7.74
C GLY A 120 -11.09 56.63 7.35
N PRO A 121 -11.59 56.83 6.15
CA PRO A 121 -12.09 55.84 5.21
C PRO A 121 -11.87 56.17 3.71
N ASP A 122 -12.41 55.29 2.88
CA ASP A 122 -13.16 55.57 1.64
C ASP A 122 -12.46 55.66 0.28
N ARG A 123 -13.01 54.80 -0.58
CA ARG A 123 -13.43 55.04 -2.00
C ARG A 123 -12.32 55.33 -3.02
N ALA A 124 -12.29 54.74 -4.16
CA ALA A 124 -13.33 54.40 -5.12
C ALA A 124 -12.78 53.54 -6.23
N LEU A 125 -13.52 52.56 -6.62
CA LEU A 125 -13.91 52.21 -7.99
C LEU A 125 -13.52 53.24 -9.07
N VAL A 126 -12.84 52.76 -10.13
CA VAL A 126 -13.14 53.20 -11.53
C VAL A 126 -12.60 52.13 -12.49
N LYS A 127 -13.50 51.46 -13.18
CA LYS A 127 -13.38 51.01 -14.56
C LYS A 127 -13.75 52.18 -15.47
N PRO A 128 -13.17 52.38 -16.67
CA PRO A 128 -13.97 52.34 -17.88
C PRO A 128 -13.28 51.55 -19.00
N GLU A 129 -14.03 50.75 -19.70
CA GLU A 129 -14.78 50.97 -20.94
C GLU A 129 -13.96 51.33 -22.18
N ARG A 130 -13.98 50.41 -23.11
CA ARG A 130 -14.34 50.49 -24.56
C ARG A 130 -13.93 51.73 -25.34
N GLY A 131 -13.25 51.46 -26.44
CA GLY A 131 -13.13 52.40 -27.55
C GLY A 131 -12.85 51.66 -28.84
N HIS A 132 -13.88 51.56 -29.66
CA HIS A 132 -13.87 51.14 -31.06
C HIS A 132 -13.15 52.12 -31.96
N ALA A 133 -12.53 51.63 -33.07
CA ALA A 133 -12.71 52.13 -34.44
C ALA A 133 -11.63 51.53 -35.35
N ARG A 134 -12.05 50.77 -36.26
CA ARG A 134 -12.36 50.97 -37.71
C ARG A 134 -11.21 50.74 -38.67
N VAL A 135 -11.48 49.77 -39.52
CA VAL A 135 -10.96 49.42 -40.84
C VAL A 135 -11.02 50.58 -41.83
N PRO A 136 -10.18 50.68 -42.91
CA PRO A 136 -10.62 50.20 -44.20
C PRO A 136 -9.53 49.42 -45.03
N ASP A 137 -9.91 48.36 -45.64
CA ASP A 137 -10.33 48.09 -47.02
C ASP A 137 -9.37 48.54 -48.18
N GLY A 138 -9.12 47.60 -49.06
CA GLY A 138 -8.58 47.83 -50.43
C GLY A 138 -7.77 46.64 -50.91
N ASP A 139 -8.32 45.65 -51.39
CA ASP A 139 -8.76 45.19 -52.74
C ASP A 139 -7.65 44.84 -53.75
N ARG A 140 -7.74 43.62 -54.23
CA ARG A 140 -7.71 43.11 -55.61
C ARG A 140 -6.51 42.34 -56.20
N HIS A 141 -6.91 41.19 -56.61
CA HIS A 141 -6.54 40.39 -57.82
C HIS A 141 -5.34 39.46 -57.75
N ALA A 142 -5.52 38.23 -57.85
CA ALA A 142 -6.24 37.22 -58.66
C ALA A 142 -5.26 36.32 -59.47
N ARG A 143 -5.61 35.04 -59.51
CA ARG A 143 -5.17 33.96 -60.42
C ARG A 143 -3.88 33.26 -60.04
N GLY A 144 -3.84 31.96 -59.83
CA GLY A 144 -4.61 30.85 -60.30
C GLY A 144 -3.65 29.74 -60.66
N HIS A 145 -3.90 28.57 -60.21
CA HIS A 145 -3.72 27.24 -60.81
C HIS A 145 -3.05 26.21 -59.87
N ASP A 146 -3.90 25.30 -59.48
CA ASP A 146 -3.92 23.83 -59.56
C ASP A 146 -2.64 23.06 -59.27
N GLY A 147 -2.82 22.05 -58.41
CA GLY A 147 -2.12 20.80 -58.49
C GLY A 147 -1.86 20.07 -57.19
N ASP A 148 -2.86 19.31 -56.77
CA ASP A 148 -2.81 17.99 -56.14
C ASP A 148 -1.80 17.61 -55.03
N ALA A 149 -2.41 17.30 -53.90
CA ALA A 149 -2.43 16.01 -53.20
C ALA A 149 -1.28 15.57 -52.26
N ARG A 150 -1.73 15.34 -51.06
CA ARG A 150 -1.33 14.29 -50.10
C ARG A 150 -0.20 14.57 -49.11
N GLY A 151 -0.60 14.48 -47.85
CA GLY A 151 0.21 13.84 -46.81
C GLY A 151 0.50 14.66 -45.60
N ASN A 152 -0.32 14.48 -44.60
CA ASN A 152 -0.14 14.67 -43.18
C ASN A 152 1.30 14.63 -42.67
N THR A 153 1.65 15.58 -41.88
CA THR A 153 2.00 15.42 -40.46
C THR A 153 2.66 16.70 -39.98
N GLU A 154 2.08 17.28 -38.97
CA GLU A 154 2.70 18.35 -38.19
C GLU A 154 3.91 17.79 -37.42
N PRO A 155 4.93 18.62 -37.18
CA PRO A 155 5.58 18.59 -35.90
C PRO A 155 5.69 19.97 -35.27
N GLU A 156 5.52 19.93 -33.98
CA GLU A 156 5.61 20.97 -32.97
C GLU A 156 6.81 21.90 -33.10
N GLY A 157 6.56 23.16 -32.79
CA GLY A 157 7.52 24.24 -32.89
C GLY A 157 8.70 24.14 -31.93
N VAL A 158 9.86 24.19 -32.52
CA VAL A 158 11.13 24.49 -31.86
C VAL A 158 11.36 25.99 -31.99
N TRP A 159 11.49 26.66 -30.85
CA TRP A 159 11.92 28.06 -30.76
C TRP A 159 13.41 28.15 -31.09
N ASP A 160 13.73 28.82 -32.19
CA ASP A 160 15.09 29.10 -32.62
C ASP A 160 15.48 30.52 -32.16
N ASP A 161 16.37 30.60 -31.16
CA ASP A 161 17.01 31.84 -30.68
C ASP A 161 18.30 32.15 -31.45
N GLY A 162 18.22 32.16 -32.76
CA GLY A 162 19.36 32.40 -33.65
C GLY A 162 19.57 33.85 -34.11
N LEU A 163 19.49 34.87 -33.23
CA LEU A 163 19.73 36.26 -33.68
C LEU A 163 20.47 37.15 -32.66
N ILE A 164 21.62 36.75 -32.14
CA ILE A 164 22.61 37.74 -31.64
C ILE A 164 24.03 37.16 -31.76
N ALA A 165 24.65 37.27 -32.91
CA ALA A 165 26.11 37.34 -33.05
C ALA A 165 26.50 37.73 -34.48
N ARG A 166 26.33 38.96 -34.86
CA ARG A 166 27.05 39.52 -35.99
C ARG A 166 27.35 40.98 -35.75
N ARG A 167 28.46 41.22 -35.11
CA ARG A 167 29.25 42.44 -35.29
C ARG A 167 30.58 42.30 -34.56
N VAL A 168 31.60 41.76 -35.19
CA VAL A 168 32.96 42.17 -34.96
C VAL A 168 33.64 42.28 -36.30
N THR A 169 34.12 43.44 -36.49
CA THR A 169 34.79 44.07 -37.59
C THR A 169 36.04 43.34 -38.11
N GLU A 170 36.08 43.29 -39.46
CA GLU A 170 37.30 43.10 -40.23
C GLU A 170 38.32 44.18 -39.94
N THR A 171 39.55 43.79 -39.65
CA THR A 171 40.75 44.45 -40.14
C THR A 171 41.95 43.51 -40.13
N ALA A 172 42.37 43.20 -41.32
CA ALA A 172 43.71 42.91 -41.87
C ALA A 172 44.80 42.29 -41.00
N ALA A 173 45.27 41.10 -41.41
CA ALA A 173 46.61 40.87 -41.85
C ALA A 173 46.72 39.50 -42.51
N ALA A 174 47.09 39.50 -43.75
CA ALA A 174 47.40 38.29 -44.53
C ALA A 174 48.71 37.69 -44.01
N GLU A 175 48.65 36.42 -43.54
CA GLU A 175 49.78 35.58 -43.51
C GLU A 175 49.28 34.13 -43.90
N LEU A 176 49.91 33.60 -44.92
CA LEU A 176 49.67 32.30 -45.50
C LEU A 176 49.86 31.21 -44.45
N VAL A 177 48.72 30.74 -43.87
CA VAL A 177 48.67 29.45 -43.18
C VAL A 177 47.81 28.55 -43.99
N VAL A 178 48.44 27.50 -44.49
CA VAL A 178 47.78 26.33 -45.12
C VAL A 178 46.66 25.87 -44.20
N PRO A 179 45.38 25.76 -44.69
CA PRO A 179 44.34 25.22 -43.87
C PRO A 179 44.53 23.71 -43.67
N VAL A 180 45.05 23.35 -42.51
CA VAL A 180 44.87 21.98 -42.04
C VAL A 180 43.36 21.90 -41.65
N GLU A 181 42.55 21.30 -42.53
CA GLU A 181 41.18 20.95 -42.17
C GLU A 181 41.22 20.15 -40.86
N PRO A 182 40.50 20.61 -39.82
CA PRO A 182 40.31 19.76 -38.67
C PRO A 182 39.46 18.58 -39.18
N ARG A 183 40.05 17.40 -39.27
CA ARG A 183 39.27 16.15 -39.34
C ARG A 183 38.36 16.14 -38.13
N VAL A 184 37.14 16.61 -38.31
CA VAL A 184 36.04 16.33 -37.42
C VAL A 184 35.78 14.82 -37.55
N THR A 185 36.53 14.03 -36.81
CA THR A 185 36.13 12.68 -36.49
C THR A 185 34.82 12.82 -35.73
N ARG A 186 33.68 12.66 -36.44
CA ARG A 186 32.40 12.43 -35.82
C ARG A 186 32.59 11.17 -34.99
N SER A 187 32.93 11.33 -33.71
CA SER A 187 32.82 10.25 -32.76
C SER A 187 31.38 9.81 -32.75
N LEU A 188 31.12 8.57 -33.18
CA LEU A 188 29.82 7.97 -33.05
C LEU A 188 29.30 8.18 -31.62
N PRO A 189 28.06 8.59 -31.42
CA PRO A 189 27.55 8.72 -30.08
C PRO A 189 27.72 7.39 -29.34
N ALA A 190 28.32 7.44 -28.16
CA ALA A 190 28.52 6.26 -27.34
C ALA A 190 27.18 5.58 -27.04
N PRO A 191 27.10 4.25 -27.07
CA PRO A 191 25.86 3.56 -26.82
C PRO A 191 25.26 3.96 -25.46
N PRO A 192 23.92 4.13 -25.39
CA PRO A 192 23.26 4.49 -24.15
C PRO A 192 23.41 3.37 -23.10
N LEU A 193 23.30 3.74 -21.82
CA LEU A 193 23.35 2.79 -20.71
C LEU A 193 22.16 1.84 -20.77
N ALA A 194 22.41 0.53 -20.71
CA ALA A 194 21.38 -0.50 -20.55
C ALA A 194 21.48 -1.08 -19.14
N TYR A 195 20.37 -1.11 -18.43
CA TYR A 195 20.30 -1.84 -17.16
C TYR A 195 20.09 -3.33 -17.44
N ASP A 196 20.65 -4.18 -16.59
CA ASP A 196 20.44 -5.63 -16.61
C ASP A 196 18.97 -6.02 -16.37
N GLY A 197 18.63 -7.28 -16.64
CA GLY A 197 17.26 -7.79 -16.46
C GLY A 197 16.73 -7.63 -15.03
N PRO A 198 17.48 -8.00 -13.98
CA PRO A 198 17.07 -7.85 -12.59
C PRO A 198 16.81 -6.40 -12.18
N LEU A 199 17.76 -5.50 -12.43
CA LEU A 199 17.59 -4.07 -12.07
C LEU A 199 16.46 -3.42 -12.86
N ARG A 200 16.33 -3.74 -14.15
CA ARG A 200 15.20 -3.27 -14.97
C ARG A 200 13.87 -3.70 -14.39
N SER A 201 13.74 -4.97 -14.00
CA SER A 201 12.53 -5.51 -13.39
C SER A 201 12.19 -4.79 -12.07
N ARG A 202 13.19 -4.49 -11.23
CA ARG A 202 13.03 -3.73 -10.00
C ARG A 202 12.58 -2.29 -10.24
N LEU A 203 13.14 -1.61 -11.24
CA LEU A 203 12.75 -0.26 -11.64
C LEU A 203 11.31 -0.22 -12.21
N ASP A 204 10.92 -1.22 -13.00
CA ASP A 204 9.56 -1.32 -13.52
C ASP A 204 8.56 -1.60 -12.39
N ALA A 205 8.92 -2.48 -11.43
CA ALA A 205 8.10 -2.72 -10.23
C ALA A 205 7.97 -1.46 -9.36
N LEU A 206 9.05 -0.68 -9.20
CA LEU A 206 9.02 0.59 -8.45
C LEU A 206 8.13 1.63 -9.16
N ARG A 207 8.17 1.69 -10.50
CA ARG A 207 7.30 2.59 -11.28
C ARG A 207 5.84 2.23 -11.11
N GLU A 208 5.51 0.95 -11.18
CA GLU A 208 4.14 0.45 -10.98
C GLU A 208 3.66 0.72 -9.55
N LEU A 209 4.49 0.44 -8.54
CA LEU A 209 4.21 0.74 -7.15
C LEU A 209 3.88 2.22 -6.93
N VAL A 210 4.70 3.13 -7.47
CA VAL A 210 4.48 4.58 -7.40
C VAL A 210 3.17 4.96 -8.09
N GLY A 211 2.91 4.39 -9.28
CA GLY A 211 1.67 4.61 -10.04
C GLY A 211 0.42 4.24 -9.25
N LEU A 212 0.39 3.03 -8.69
CA LEU A 212 -0.73 2.51 -7.90
C LEU A 212 -0.95 3.26 -6.58
N SER A 213 0.13 3.84 -6.02
CA SER A 213 0.11 4.48 -4.70
C SER A 213 -0.19 5.98 -4.71
N ARG A 214 -0.10 6.65 -5.85
CA ARG A 214 -0.24 8.12 -5.98
C ARG A 214 -1.54 8.69 -5.40
N THR A 215 -2.64 7.93 -5.48
CA THR A 215 -3.95 8.36 -5.00
C THR A 215 -4.19 8.05 -3.53
N ARG A 216 -3.23 7.36 -2.85
CA ARG A 216 -3.39 6.86 -1.48
C ARG A 216 -2.33 7.39 -0.52
N LEU A 217 -1.13 7.64 -1.02
CA LEU A 217 -0.01 8.15 -0.23
C LEU A 217 0.24 9.62 -0.49
N ASP A 218 0.75 10.30 0.54
CA ASP A 218 1.26 11.66 0.42
C ASP A 218 2.39 11.70 -0.64
N PRO A 219 2.38 12.68 -1.55
CA PRO A 219 3.46 12.89 -2.52
C PRO A 219 4.86 12.92 -1.91
N ARG A 220 4.99 13.42 -0.68
CA ARG A 220 6.27 13.42 0.05
C ARG A 220 6.81 12.02 0.32
N THR A 221 5.94 11.07 0.65
CA THR A 221 6.33 9.67 0.88
C THR A 221 6.83 9.00 -0.40
N LEU A 222 6.30 9.40 -1.55
CA LEU A 222 6.67 8.85 -2.86
C LEU A 222 7.77 9.65 -3.56
N ALA A 223 8.16 10.84 -3.03
CA ALA A 223 9.09 11.76 -3.70
C ALA A 223 10.44 11.10 -3.98
N GLU A 224 10.97 10.35 -3.02
CA GLU A 224 12.25 9.65 -3.15
C GLU A 224 12.20 8.58 -4.25
N ALA A 225 11.18 7.72 -4.23
CA ALA A 225 11.00 6.71 -5.25
C ALA A 225 10.81 7.34 -6.65
N GLY A 226 10.09 8.46 -6.73
CA GLY A 226 9.96 9.24 -7.96
C GLY A 226 11.31 9.77 -8.44
N ARG A 227 12.10 10.35 -7.55
CA ARG A 227 13.45 10.86 -7.85
C ARG A 227 14.38 9.77 -8.37
N VAL A 228 14.39 8.59 -7.75
CA VAL A 228 15.19 7.44 -8.21
C VAL A 228 14.78 7.01 -9.63
N LEU A 229 13.47 6.97 -9.92
CA LEU A 229 12.98 6.64 -11.27
C LEU A 229 13.38 7.66 -12.33
N ASP A 230 13.30 8.95 -11.98
CA ASP A 230 13.70 10.05 -12.87
C ASP A 230 15.21 10.02 -13.11
N GLU A 231 16.00 9.77 -12.06
CA GLU A 231 17.44 9.62 -12.12
C GLU A 231 17.87 8.43 -13.01
N ALA A 232 17.28 7.26 -12.78
CA ALA A 232 17.53 6.08 -13.59
C ALA A 232 17.17 6.31 -15.06
N ALA A 233 16.05 6.98 -15.34
CA ALA A 233 15.61 7.31 -16.69
C ALA A 233 16.57 8.32 -17.36
N ALA A 234 17.03 9.33 -16.63
CA ALA A 234 17.96 10.32 -17.12
C ALA A 234 19.34 9.70 -17.40
N ARG A 235 19.88 8.89 -16.46
CA ARG A 235 21.17 8.21 -16.61
C ARG A 235 21.17 7.25 -17.79
N ARG A 236 20.07 6.54 -18.03
CA ARG A 236 19.90 5.62 -19.17
C ARG A 236 20.04 6.29 -20.54
N ARG A 237 19.75 7.57 -20.67
CA ARG A 237 19.88 8.33 -21.92
C ARG A 237 21.32 8.74 -22.23
N LEU A 238 22.23 8.60 -21.28
CA LEU A 238 23.61 9.04 -21.35
C LEU A 238 24.52 7.84 -21.67
N SER A 239 25.77 8.14 -21.98
CA SER A 239 26.77 7.14 -22.33
C SER A 239 26.89 6.03 -21.28
N GLY A 240 26.82 4.77 -21.71
CA GLY A 240 27.11 3.59 -20.92
C GLY A 240 28.60 3.22 -20.87
N GLN A 241 29.45 3.91 -21.66
CA GLN A 241 30.89 3.66 -21.73
C GLN A 241 31.70 4.53 -20.78
N HIS A 242 31.04 5.46 -20.07
CA HIS A 242 31.72 6.39 -19.17
C HIS A 242 31.17 6.21 -17.75
N THR A 243 32.11 6.22 -16.80
CA THR A 243 31.85 6.20 -15.36
C THR A 243 32.27 7.54 -14.77
N VAL A 244 31.36 8.20 -14.08
CA VAL A 244 31.63 9.49 -13.44
C VAL A 244 31.97 9.24 -11.97
N VAL A 245 33.16 9.61 -11.58
CA VAL A 245 33.71 9.48 -10.23
C VAL A 245 33.98 10.86 -9.66
N ALA A 246 33.43 11.19 -8.50
CA ALA A 246 33.71 12.43 -7.81
C ALA A 246 34.76 12.24 -6.72
N ILE A 247 35.64 13.21 -6.57
CA ILE A 247 36.55 13.32 -5.42
C ILE A 247 35.92 14.30 -4.42
N ALA A 248 35.60 13.83 -3.23
CA ALA A 248 35.01 14.57 -2.14
C ALA A 248 35.89 14.47 -0.87
N GLY A 249 35.75 15.40 0.04
CA GLY A 249 36.51 15.41 1.30
C GLY A 249 36.56 16.81 1.92
N ALA A 250 37.15 16.90 3.12
CA ALA A 250 37.28 18.15 3.87
C ALA A 250 38.30 19.09 3.26
N THR A 251 38.27 20.35 3.67
CA THR A 251 39.27 21.34 3.33
C THR A 251 40.64 20.87 3.83
N GLY A 252 41.62 20.81 2.91
CA GLY A 252 43.00 20.43 3.21
C GLY A 252 43.29 18.93 3.20
N SER A 253 42.30 18.06 2.90
CA SER A 253 42.55 16.61 2.77
C SER A 253 43.37 16.22 1.53
N GLY A 254 43.62 17.15 0.61
CA GLY A 254 44.47 16.90 -0.57
C GLY A 254 43.70 16.45 -1.82
N LYS A 255 42.37 16.67 -1.92
CA LYS A 255 41.53 16.32 -3.07
C LYS A 255 42.08 16.77 -4.40
N SER A 256 42.38 18.07 -4.51
CA SER A 256 42.88 18.67 -5.75
C SER A 256 44.29 18.20 -6.10
N GLN A 257 45.12 17.87 -5.09
CA GLN A 257 46.42 17.24 -5.29
C GLN A 257 46.25 15.83 -5.84
N LEU A 258 45.38 15.03 -5.25
CA LEU A 258 45.06 13.68 -5.73
C LEU A 258 44.47 13.72 -7.16
N PHE A 259 43.56 14.66 -7.43
CA PHE A 259 43.05 14.87 -8.78
C PHE A 259 44.14 15.16 -9.80
N ASN A 260 45.10 16.05 -9.47
CA ASN A 260 46.24 16.39 -10.34
C ASN A 260 47.17 15.19 -10.53
N THR A 261 47.45 14.41 -9.47
CA THR A 261 48.29 13.21 -9.54
C THR A 261 47.68 12.13 -10.42
N LEU A 262 46.38 11.91 -10.33
CA LEU A 262 45.66 10.98 -11.20
C LEU A 262 45.57 11.48 -12.65
N ALA A 263 45.42 12.77 -12.88
CA ALA A 263 45.34 13.38 -14.21
C ALA A 263 46.72 13.57 -14.86
N GLY A 264 47.81 13.42 -14.10
CA GLY A 264 49.18 13.60 -14.57
C GLY A 264 49.60 15.05 -14.83
N VAL A 265 48.79 16.01 -14.41
CA VAL A 265 49.04 17.47 -14.59
C VAL A 265 48.39 18.32 -13.53
N ALA A 266 48.97 19.50 -13.27
CA ALA A 266 48.39 20.52 -12.41
C ALA A 266 47.18 21.20 -13.09
N ILE A 267 46.00 20.57 -13.01
CA ILE A 267 44.75 21.04 -13.59
C ILE A 267 43.93 21.85 -12.56
N SER A 268 43.91 21.36 -11.33
CA SER A 268 43.22 22.02 -10.21
C SER A 268 44.24 22.84 -9.41
N GLU A 269 43.83 24.02 -8.97
CA GLU A 269 44.70 24.88 -8.16
C GLU A 269 44.99 24.23 -6.81
N THR A 270 46.25 24.05 -6.50
CA THR A 270 46.72 23.56 -5.20
C THR A 270 47.44 24.70 -4.50
N GLY A 271 47.12 25.01 -3.26
CA GLY A 271 47.72 26.12 -2.55
C GLY A 271 47.50 26.11 -1.04
N VAL A 272 48.35 26.82 -0.33
CA VAL A 272 48.27 27.00 1.14
C VAL A 272 47.11 27.93 1.55
N ARG A 273 46.61 28.76 0.63
CA ARG A 273 45.46 29.65 0.89
C ARG A 273 44.15 28.93 0.64
N ARG A 274 43.28 28.90 1.64
CA ARG A 274 41.97 28.19 1.65
C ARG A 274 40.80 29.14 1.40
N PRO A 275 39.72 28.77 0.66
CA PRO A 275 39.54 27.53 -0.11
C PRO A 275 40.21 27.58 -1.50
N THR A 276 40.78 26.44 -1.94
CA THR A 276 41.50 26.34 -3.22
C THR A 276 40.60 26.07 -4.42
N THR A 277 39.49 25.34 -4.24
CA THR A 277 38.57 24.97 -5.32
C THR A 277 37.17 25.59 -5.09
N ALA A 278 36.87 26.63 -5.86
CA ALA A 278 35.58 27.35 -5.75
C ALA A 278 34.46 26.73 -6.63
N ALA A 279 34.81 25.94 -7.65
CA ALA A 279 33.88 25.32 -8.58
C ALA A 279 34.38 23.93 -9.00
N PRO A 280 33.48 22.98 -9.29
CA PRO A 280 33.89 21.63 -9.67
C PRO A 280 34.60 21.62 -11.00
N ILE A 281 35.70 20.83 -11.09
CA ILE A 281 36.52 20.65 -12.29
C ILE A 281 36.40 19.21 -12.73
N ALA A 282 36.15 18.95 -14.02
CA ALA A 282 36.04 17.61 -14.58
C ALA A 282 37.23 17.31 -15.51
N CYS A 283 37.80 16.09 -15.40
CA CYS A 283 38.78 15.54 -16.32
C CYS A 283 38.22 14.26 -16.96
N SER A 284 38.28 14.14 -18.29
CA SER A 284 37.77 12.97 -19.01
C SER A 284 38.90 12.30 -19.79
N TRP A 285 39.05 10.98 -19.60
CA TRP A 285 40.05 10.15 -20.30
C TRP A 285 39.61 9.66 -21.67
N SER A 286 38.37 9.96 -22.08
CA SER A 286 37.90 9.59 -23.42
C SER A 286 36.86 10.58 -23.95
N ASP A 287 36.64 10.52 -25.27
CA ASP A 287 35.62 11.34 -25.94
C ASP A 287 34.20 10.80 -25.71
N GLY A 288 33.21 11.67 -25.78
CA GLY A 288 31.79 11.28 -25.65
C GLY A 288 31.20 11.47 -24.26
N ALA A 289 31.95 11.96 -23.28
CA ALA A 289 31.49 12.25 -21.92
C ALA A 289 30.74 13.58 -21.76
N ALA A 290 30.69 14.41 -22.82
CA ALA A 290 30.19 15.79 -22.73
C ALA A 290 28.81 15.89 -22.10
N SER A 291 27.86 15.07 -22.52
CA SER A 291 26.49 15.06 -21.99
C SER A 291 26.40 14.68 -20.51
N LEU A 292 27.29 13.80 -20.02
CA LEU A 292 27.41 13.47 -18.60
C LEU A 292 27.89 14.67 -17.79
N ILE A 293 28.93 15.36 -18.30
CA ILE A 293 29.53 16.55 -17.65
C ILE A 293 28.55 17.74 -17.69
N ASP A 294 27.80 17.90 -18.79
CA ASP A 294 26.71 18.90 -18.91
C ASP A 294 25.66 18.72 -17.82
N ARG A 295 25.29 17.48 -17.56
CA ARG A 295 24.33 17.13 -16.51
C ARG A 295 24.78 17.53 -15.10
N LEU A 296 26.07 17.47 -14.83
CA LEU A 296 26.66 17.94 -13.56
C LEU A 296 26.66 19.46 -13.45
N GLY A 297 26.36 20.20 -14.55
CA GLY A 297 26.41 21.65 -14.61
C GLY A 297 27.83 22.21 -14.65
N ILE A 298 28.81 21.42 -15.08
CA ILE A 298 30.20 21.85 -15.15
C ILE A 298 30.44 22.56 -16.50
N PRO A 299 30.77 23.86 -16.51
CA PRO A 299 30.92 24.63 -17.74
C PRO A 299 32.17 24.20 -18.53
N GLY A 300 32.19 24.37 -19.85
CA GLY A 300 33.27 23.96 -20.75
C GLY A 300 34.65 24.43 -20.34
N ARG A 301 34.77 25.66 -19.75
CA ARG A 301 36.04 26.22 -19.26
C ARG A 301 36.67 25.43 -18.09
N LEU A 302 35.86 24.61 -17.37
CA LEU A 302 36.29 23.77 -16.25
C LEU A 302 36.43 22.29 -16.64
N ARG A 303 36.36 21.97 -17.94
CA ARG A 303 36.54 20.62 -18.44
C ARG A 303 37.97 20.48 -18.97
N ARG A 304 38.61 19.38 -18.60
CA ARG A 304 40.03 19.11 -18.91
C ARG A 304 40.17 17.72 -19.52
N ARG A 305 41.34 17.49 -20.07
CA ARG A 305 41.81 16.16 -20.51
C ARG A 305 43.22 15.94 -19.93
N PRO A 306 43.59 14.68 -19.66
CA PRO A 306 44.93 14.37 -19.23
C PRO A 306 45.92 14.72 -20.37
N VAL A 307 47.14 15.16 -20.01
CA VAL A 307 48.14 15.64 -20.98
C VAL A 307 48.65 14.54 -21.90
N GLN A 308 48.68 13.34 -21.39
CA GLN A 308 49.25 12.20 -22.16
C GLN A 308 48.26 11.60 -23.18
N GLY A 309 47.08 12.22 -23.39
CA GLY A 309 46.08 11.72 -24.32
C GLY A 309 45.38 10.42 -23.88
N PRO A 310 44.28 10.06 -24.56
CA PRO A 310 43.48 8.90 -24.16
C PRO A 310 44.16 7.53 -24.36
N ASP A 311 45.22 7.49 -25.16
CA ASP A 311 45.98 6.26 -25.49
C ASP A 311 47.14 5.98 -24.54
N ALA A 312 47.52 6.96 -23.74
CA ALA A 312 48.65 6.82 -22.81
C ALA A 312 48.29 6.14 -21.49
N ASP A 313 46.98 6.15 -21.13
CA ASP A 313 46.48 5.48 -19.94
C ASP A 313 45.22 4.65 -20.28
N PRO A 314 45.42 3.51 -20.92
CA PRO A 314 44.30 2.67 -21.39
C PRO A 314 43.46 2.12 -20.23
N GLN A 315 44.01 2.04 -19.01
CA GLN A 315 43.32 1.53 -17.83
C GLN A 315 42.16 2.46 -17.37
N LEU A 316 42.36 3.78 -17.51
CA LEU A 316 41.39 4.78 -17.10
C LEU A 316 40.46 5.21 -18.25
N ARG A 317 40.47 4.51 -19.38
CA ARG A 317 39.64 4.84 -20.53
C ARG A 317 38.14 4.70 -20.16
N GLY A 318 37.39 5.81 -20.28
CA GLY A 318 35.99 5.89 -19.88
C GLY A 318 35.78 6.52 -18.50
N LEU A 319 36.85 6.85 -17.78
CA LEU A 319 36.78 7.60 -16.54
C LEU A 319 36.46 9.08 -16.83
N VAL A 320 35.52 9.62 -16.04
CA VAL A 320 35.28 11.05 -15.87
C VAL A 320 35.48 11.37 -14.39
N LEU A 321 36.61 11.98 -14.05
CA LEU A 321 36.93 12.35 -12.68
C LEU A 321 36.53 13.79 -12.42
N VAL A 322 35.89 14.06 -11.28
CA VAL A 322 35.39 15.38 -10.89
C VAL A 322 35.96 15.77 -9.54
N ASP A 323 36.77 16.86 -9.50
CA ASP A 323 37.21 17.47 -8.25
C ASP A 323 36.12 18.40 -7.70
N LEU A 324 35.61 18.08 -6.51
CA LEU A 324 34.54 18.83 -5.86
C LEU A 324 35.10 19.89 -4.90
N PRO A 325 34.39 21.01 -4.72
CA PRO A 325 34.65 21.91 -3.61
C PRO A 325 34.54 21.20 -2.26
N ASP A 326 35.10 21.81 -1.22
CA ASP A 326 35.12 21.25 0.12
C ASP A 326 33.70 21.10 0.68
N HIS A 327 33.39 19.94 1.21
CA HIS A 327 32.07 19.65 1.83
C HIS A 327 31.88 20.36 3.18
N ASP A 328 32.98 20.73 3.87
CA ASP A 328 33.04 21.48 5.12
C ASP A 328 33.04 23.00 4.90
N SER A 329 32.82 23.48 3.67
CA SER A 329 32.74 24.90 3.34
C SER A 329 31.68 25.63 4.14
N ALA A 330 32.01 26.81 4.66
CA ALA A 330 31.06 27.70 5.35
C ALA A 330 29.94 28.20 4.45
N ALA A 331 30.14 28.25 3.12
CA ALA A 331 29.15 28.69 2.15
C ALA A 331 28.10 27.61 1.89
N VAL A 332 26.84 27.89 2.25
CA VAL A 332 25.70 26.98 2.06
C VAL A 332 25.54 26.57 0.58
N GLN A 333 25.71 27.52 -0.35
CA GLN A 333 25.58 27.26 -1.79
C GLN A 333 26.63 26.26 -2.31
N HIS A 334 27.84 26.25 -1.75
CA HIS A 334 28.86 25.26 -2.11
C HIS A 334 28.47 23.86 -1.65
N ARG A 335 27.95 23.73 -0.42
CA ARG A 335 27.48 22.46 0.11
C ARG A 335 26.29 21.88 -0.68
N GLU A 336 25.31 22.73 -0.99
CA GLU A 336 24.16 22.32 -1.83
C GLU A 336 24.59 21.87 -3.22
N HIS A 337 25.63 22.52 -3.77
CA HIS A 337 26.17 22.15 -5.06
C HIS A 337 26.91 20.81 -5.00
N VAL A 338 27.70 20.58 -3.95
CA VAL A 338 28.37 19.29 -3.68
C VAL A 338 27.31 18.18 -3.49
N ASP A 339 26.31 18.40 -2.62
CA ASP A 339 25.25 17.45 -2.36
C ASP A 339 24.49 17.07 -3.67
N ARG A 340 24.24 18.07 -4.53
CA ARG A 340 23.61 17.82 -5.83
C ARG A 340 24.50 16.98 -6.75
N ILE A 341 25.81 17.23 -6.84
CA ILE A 341 26.72 16.46 -7.71
C ILE A 341 26.88 15.06 -7.17
N LEU A 342 27.06 14.89 -5.85
CA LEU A 342 27.11 13.59 -5.20
C LEU A 342 25.86 12.75 -5.52
N GLY A 343 24.70 13.39 -5.63
CA GLY A 343 23.46 12.77 -6.09
C GLY A 343 23.45 12.37 -7.58
N LEU A 344 24.41 12.71 -8.42
CA LEU A 344 24.42 12.50 -9.87
C LEU A 344 25.58 11.64 -10.39
N VAL A 345 26.66 11.52 -9.61
CA VAL A 345 27.85 10.75 -10.01
C VAL A 345 27.64 9.24 -9.83
N ASP A 346 28.40 8.43 -10.53
CA ASP A 346 28.29 6.97 -10.49
C ASP A 346 29.06 6.35 -9.31
N ALA A 347 30.13 7.04 -8.83
CA ALA A 347 30.92 6.64 -7.66
C ALA A 347 31.57 7.85 -6.99
N VAL A 348 32.04 7.67 -5.77
CA VAL A 348 32.67 8.74 -4.97
C VAL A 348 33.99 8.23 -4.36
N ILE A 349 35.05 9.05 -4.44
CA ILE A 349 36.29 8.90 -3.69
C ILE A 349 36.23 9.88 -2.53
N TRP A 350 36.11 9.38 -1.32
CA TRP A 350 36.19 10.16 -0.09
C TRP A 350 37.65 10.27 0.33
N VAL A 351 38.23 11.47 0.25
CA VAL A 351 39.58 11.74 0.64
C VAL A 351 39.62 12.30 2.05
N VAL A 352 40.19 11.56 2.95
CA VAL A 352 40.39 11.94 4.35
C VAL A 352 41.90 12.09 4.65
N ASP A 353 42.21 12.92 5.61
CA ASP A 353 43.57 13.11 6.11
C ASP A 353 43.72 12.58 7.53
N PRO A 354 44.93 12.32 8.03
CA PRO A 354 45.16 11.75 9.35
C PRO A 354 44.65 12.61 10.52
N GLU A 355 44.35 13.89 10.30
CA GLU A 355 43.85 14.80 11.33
C GLU A 355 42.32 14.80 11.39
N LYS A 356 41.62 14.43 10.29
CA LYS A 356 40.19 14.58 10.11
C LYS A 356 39.43 13.33 9.66
N TYR A 357 40.13 12.15 9.62
CA TYR A 357 39.43 10.91 9.19
C TYR A 357 38.27 10.52 10.07
N ALA A 358 38.27 10.94 11.35
CA ALA A 358 37.17 10.71 12.30
C ALA A 358 36.23 11.91 12.45
N ASP A 359 36.16 12.82 11.46
CA ASP A 359 35.28 14.00 11.53
C ASP A 359 33.80 13.57 11.53
N ALA A 360 33.09 13.94 12.61
CA ALA A 360 31.69 13.65 12.80
C ALA A 360 30.80 14.15 11.64
N VAL A 361 31.14 15.30 11.03
CA VAL A 361 30.38 15.84 9.89
C VAL A 361 30.47 14.93 8.68
N LEU A 362 31.65 14.36 8.41
CA LEU A 362 31.85 13.40 7.34
C LEU A 362 31.02 12.13 7.59
N HIS A 363 31.15 11.55 8.78
CA HIS A 363 30.50 10.29 9.14
C HIS A 363 28.99 10.41 9.22
N GLU A 364 28.44 11.37 9.97
CA GLU A 364 27.00 11.49 10.21
C GLU A 364 26.22 12.02 9.00
N ARG A 365 26.79 12.96 8.26
CA ARG A 365 26.08 13.62 7.16
C ARG A 365 26.23 12.89 5.83
N TYR A 366 27.38 12.25 5.58
CA TYR A 366 27.68 11.67 4.26
C TYR A 366 27.84 10.15 4.30
N LEU A 367 28.71 9.61 5.15
CA LEU A 367 29.07 8.20 5.12
C LEU A 367 27.91 7.30 5.59
N ARG A 368 27.33 7.54 6.75
CA ARG A 368 26.17 6.76 7.26
C ARG A 368 24.96 6.77 6.33
N PRO A 369 24.52 7.94 5.79
CA PRO A 369 23.41 7.97 4.83
C PRO A 369 23.70 7.23 3.53
N LEU A 370 24.96 7.08 3.15
CA LEU A 370 25.43 6.41 1.95
C LEU A 370 25.93 4.97 2.20
N ALA A 371 25.75 4.41 3.40
CA ALA A 371 26.22 3.06 3.73
C ALA A 371 25.72 1.99 2.74
N GLY A 372 24.49 2.12 2.23
CA GLY A 372 23.95 1.25 1.18
C GLY A 372 24.64 1.38 -0.19
N HIS A 373 25.53 2.36 -0.38
CA HIS A 373 26.25 2.61 -1.64
C HIS A 373 27.73 2.17 -1.57
N ALA A 374 28.08 1.32 -0.61
CA ALA A 374 29.44 0.88 -0.36
C ALA A 374 30.17 0.36 -1.63
N GLU A 375 29.49 -0.39 -2.49
CA GLU A 375 30.06 -0.94 -3.74
C GLU A 375 30.51 0.12 -4.77
N VAL A 376 30.12 1.39 -4.59
CA VAL A 376 30.51 2.51 -5.46
C VAL A 376 31.27 3.58 -4.67
N MET A 377 31.86 3.20 -3.55
CA MET A 377 32.56 4.08 -2.64
C MET A 377 34.02 3.67 -2.53
N PHE A 378 34.92 4.65 -2.66
CA PHE A 378 36.33 4.56 -2.34
C PHE A 378 36.60 5.49 -1.17
N VAL A 379 37.27 5.01 -0.13
CA VAL A 379 37.72 5.83 1.00
C VAL A 379 39.23 5.82 1.01
N VAL A 380 39.83 7.00 0.89
CA VAL A 380 41.26 7.17 0.70
C VAL A 380 41.84 7.96 1.87
N LEU A 381 42.64 7.31 2.68
CA LEU A 381 43.50 7.98 3.67
C LEU A 381 44.71 8.59 2.95
N ASN A 382 44.68 9.90 2.73
CA ASN A 382 45.73 10.64 2.06
C ASN A 382 46.71 11.24 3.06
N GLN A 383 47.84 11.72 2.60
CA GLN A 383 48.92 12.33 3.39
C GLN A 383 49.60 11.37 4.38
N VAL A 384 49.70 10.08 4.00
CA VAL A 384 50.42 9.09 4.83
C VAL A 384 51.90 9.42 4.99
N ASP A 385 52.50 10.22 4.08
CA ASP A 385 53.86 10.76 4.17
C ASP A 385 54.10 11.58 5.45
N ARG A 386 53.04 12.05 6.11
CA ARG A 386 53.09 12.79 7.39
C ARG A 386 53.12 11.86 8.60
N LEU A 387 52.84 10.58 8.42
CA LEU A 387 52.76 9.60 9.50
C LEU A 387 54.09 8.82 9.61
N PRO A 388 54.68 8.71 10.79
CA PRO A 388 55.93 7.98 10.96
C PRO A 388 55.71 6.46 11.13
N GLY A 389 56.53 5.66 10.44
CA GLY A 389 56.57 4.21 10.64
C GLY A 389 55.22 3.53 10.39
N GLU A 390 54.78 2.65 11.29
CA GLU A 390 53.56 1.88 11.22
C GLU A 390 52.30 2.68 11.58
N ALA A 391 52.38 4.00 11.81
CA ALA A 391 51.25 4.81 12.20
C ALA A 391 50.22 4.93 11.07
N ALA A 392 50.63 4.80 9.81
CA ALA A 392 49.70 4.83 8.68
C ALA A 392 48.74 3.61 8.71
N ASP A 393 49.28 2.42 9.00
CA ASP A 393 48.46 1.20 9.10
C ASP A 393 47.51 1.26 10.29
N GLN A 394 47.96 1.77 11.45
CA GLN A 394 47.10 1.94 12.63
C GLN A 394 45.94 2.90 12.37
N VAL A 395 46.18 4.02 11.70
CA VAL A 395 45.13 4.99 11.34
C VAL A 395 44.19 4.38 10.29
N LEU A 396 44.72 3.60 9.36
CA LEU A 396 43.91 2.92 8.35
C LEU A 396 42.97 1.87 8.99
N ASP A 397 43.49 1.10 9.95
CA ASP A 397 42.68 0.12 10.68
C ASP A 397 41.61 0.78 11.55
N ASP A 398 41.91 1.92 12.19
CA ASP A 398 40.95 2.70 12.94
C ASP A 398 39.87 3.30 12.00
N LEU A 399 40.26 3.78 10.83
CA LEU A 399 39.33 4.24 9.80
C LEU A 399 38.38 3.11 9.33
N ARG A 400 38.90 1.90 9.09
CA ARG A 400 38.09 0.72 8.74
C ARG A 400 37.10 0.40 9.82
N ARG A 401 37.51 0.42 11.10
CA ARG A 401 36.62 0.23 12.25
C ARG A 401 35.49 1.26 12.30
N LEU A 402 35.80 2.54 12.07
CA LEU A 402 34.78 3.60 12.05
C LEU A 402 33.79 3.43 10.89
N LEU A 403 34.24 3.00 9.72
CA LEU A 403 33.41 2.70 8.56
C LEU A 403 32.47 1.52 8.83
N ASP A 404 32.96 0.48 9.51
CA ASP A 404 32.12 -0.66 9.95
C ASP A 404 31.07 -0.21 10.99
N GLU A 405 31.44 0.65 11.95
CA GLU A 405 30.50 1.27 12.91
C GLU A 405 29.42 2.13 12.22
N ASP A 406 29.75 2.73 11.08
CA ASP A 406 28.81 3.46 10.23
C ASP A 406 27.92 2.54 9.38
N GLY A 407 28.17 1.22 9.41
CA GLY A 407 27.42 0.23 8.64
C GLY A 407 27.83 0.16 7.15
N ILE A 408 29.04 0.62 6.81
CA ILE A 408 29.59 0.53 5.46
C ILE A 408 30.29 -0.82 5.30
N ALA A 409 29.79 -1.65 4.40
CA ALA A 409 30.43 -2.91 4.08
C ALA A 409 31.81 -2.66 3.43
N LEU A 410 32.87 -3.32 3.91
CA LEU A 410 34.19 -3.23 3.37
C LEU A 410 34.49 -4.38 2.40
N GLY A 411 35.10 -4.09 1.25
CA GLY A 411 35.40 -5.06 0.19
C GLY A 411 36.77 -5.73 0.31
N GLU A 412 37.18 -6.13 1.51
CA GLU A 412 38.59 -6.53 1.78
C GLU A 412 38.98 -7.91 1.21
N HIS A 413 38.05 -8.82 1.00
CA HIS A 413 38.37 -10.20 0.55
C HIS A 413 37.61 -10.58 -0.74
N GLY A 414 37.33 -9.60 -1.60
CA GLY A 414 36.53 -9.80 -2.82
C GLY A 414 35.04 -9.81 -2.58
N GLU A 415 34.60 -9.41 -1.39
CA GLU A 415 33.21 -9.16 -1.07
C GLU A 415 32.76 -7.80 -1.63
N PRO A 416 31.47 -7.64 -2.00
CA PRO A 416 30.96 -6.35 -2.44
C PRO A 416 31.01 -5.33 -1.30
N GLY A 417 31.77 -4.26 -1.47
CA GLY A 417 31.94 -3.25 -0.43
C GLY A 417 32.79 -2.07 -0.86
N ALA A 418 33.01 -1.16 0.07
CA ALA A 418 33.85 0.01 -0.14
C ALA A 418 35.32 -0.39 -0.19
N THR A 419 36.08 0.23 -1.12
CA THR A 419 37.51 0.07 -1.24
C THR A 419 38.19 1.10 -0.35
N VAL A 420 39.01 0.64 0.62
CA VAL A 420 39.72 1.52 1.55
C VAL A 420 41.23 1.44 1.28
N LEU A 421 41.86 2.58 0.96
CA LEU A 421 43.26 2.67 0.56
C LEU A 421 43.99 3.76 1.34
N ALA A 422 45.30 3.56 1.57
CA ALA A 422 46.20 4.55 2.12
C ALA A 422 47.15 5.05 1.03
N LEU A 423 47.35 6.36 0.91
CA LEU A 423 48.22 6.93 -0.09
C LEU A 423 48.75 8.33 0.27
N SER A 424 49.77 8.76 -0.43
CA SER A 424 50.20 10.15 -0.46
C SER A 424 50.11 10.71 -1.88
N ALA A 425 49.17 11.63 -2.09
CA ALA A 425 49.08 12.33 -3.36
C ALA A 425 50.27 13.26 -3.64
N LEU A 426 51.08 13.58 -2.61
CA LEU A 426 52.26 14.43 -2.73
C LEU A 426 53.47 13.62 -3.22
N THR A 427 53.73 12.46 -2.61
CA THR A 427 54.90 11.61 -2.95
C THR A 427 54.57 10.62 -4.08
N GLY A 428 53.33 10.33 -4.34
CA GLY A 428 52.89 9.32 -5.29
C GLY A 428 52.75 7.92 -4.70
N GLU A 429 53.06 7.73 -3.42
CA GLU A 429 52.96 6.46 -2.71
C GLU A 429 51.49 6.00 -2.66
N GLY A 430 51.19 4.72 -2.95
CA GLY A 430 49.84 4.13 -2.95
C GLY A 430 48.94 4.62 -4.09
N THR A 431 49.32 5.64 -4.87
CA THR A 431 48.46 6.16 -5.96
C THR A 431 48.32 5.19 -7.13
N GLY A 432 49.28 4.27 -7.29
CA GLY A 432 49.25 3.19 -8.27
C GLY A 432 48.09 2.20 -7.99
N GLU A 433 47.91 1.83 -6.73
CA GLU A 433 46.83 0.94 -6.28
C GLU A 433 45.45 1.56 -6.52
N LEU A 434 45.29 2.85 -6.17
CA LEU A 434 44.03 3.56 -6.46
C LEU A 434 43.78 3.63 -7.98
N ARG A 435 44.80 3.86 -8.80
CA ARG A 435 44.69 3.90 -10.25
C ARG A 435 44.26 2.55 -10.82
N GLU A 436 44.85 1.46 -10.33
CA GLU A 436 44.51 0.10 -10.73
C GLU A 436 43.05 -0.23 -10.32
N ALA A 437 42.67 0.03 -9.07
CA ALA A 437 41.30 -0.17 -8.56
C ALA A 437 40.28 0.63 -9.36
N LEU A 438 40.55 1.90 -9.68
CA LEU A 438 39.71 2.72 -10.54
C LEU A 438 39.63 2.18 -11.97
N GLY A 439 40.74 1.72 -12.53
CA GLY A 439 40.81 1.12 -13.86
C GLY A 439 39.92 -0.11 -13.95
N GLN A 440 40.03 -1.02 -12.99
CA GLN A 440 39.23 -2.21 -12.89
C GLN A 440 37.74 -1.86 -12.73
N PHE A 441 37.41 -0.94 -11.82
CA PHE A 441 36.05 -0.47 -11.57
C PHE A 441 35.39 0.14 -12.82
N VAL A 442 36.12 0.93 -13.60
CA VAL A 442 35.64 1.52 -14.86
C VAL A 442 35.48 0.45 -15.95
N ALA A 443 36.42 -0.52 -16.03
CA ALA A 443 36.36 -1.61 -17.01
C ALA A 443 35.13 -2.50 -16.84
N GLU A 444 34.66 -2.72 -15.63
CA GLU A 444 33.44 -3.48 -15.31
C GLU A 444 32.16 -2.82 -15.84
N ARG A 445 32.15 -1.53 -16.08
CA ARG A 445 31.00 -0.75 -16.58
C ARG A 445 29.70 -0.92 -15.75
N GLY A 446 29.83 -1.35 -14.50
CA GLY A 446 28.73 -1.66 -13.58
C GLY A 446 28.36 -0.52 -12.65
N ALA A 447 29.18 0.51 -12.50
CA ALA A 447 29.07 1.54 -11.47
C ALA A 447 27.68 2.22 -11.43
N ALA A 448 27.20 2.69 -12.56
CA ALA A 448 25.90 3.34 -12.65
C ALA A 448 24.72 2.41 -12.27
N ALA A 449 24.83 1.13 -12.63
CA ALA A 449 23.81 0.15 -12.28
C ALA A 449 23.85 -0.18 -10.77
N ARG A 450 25.03 -0.38 -10.19
CA ARG A 450 25.23 -0.59 -8.73
C ARG A 450 24.67 0.59 -7.93
N ARG A 451 25.00 1.80 -8.34
CA ARG A 451 24.47 3.00 -7.69
C ARG A 451 22.95 3.07 -7.75
N ILE A 452 22.33 2.95 -8.93
CA ILE A 452 20.87 2.97 -9.06
C ILE A 452 20.21 1.82 -8.28
N SER A 453 20.86 0.65 -8.20
CA SER A 453 20.40 -0.46 -7.35
C SER A 453 20.35 -0.06 -5.88
N ALA A 454 21.41 0.57 -5.36
CA ALA A 454 21.48 1.08 -4.00
C ALA A 454 20.41 2.17 -3.74
N ASP A 455 20.20 3.08 -4.69
CA ASP A 455 19.13 4.09 -4.61
C ASP A 455 17.73 3.45 -4.55
N VAL A 456 17.51 2.37 -5.32
CA VAL A 456 16.24 1.59 -5.27
C VAL A 456 16.07 0.92 -3.91
N ASP A 457 17.14 0.35 -3.33
CA ASP A 457 17.10 -0.26 -2.01
C ASP A 457 16.81 0.77 -0.92
N ALA A 458 17.46 1.93 -0.96
CA ALA A 458 17.19 3.03 -0.03
C ALA A 458 15.73 3.54 -0.13
N ALA A 459 15.22 3.71 -1.34
CA ALA A 459 13.83 4.09 -1.56
C ALA A 459 12.84 3.03 -1.04
N ALA A 460 13.15 1.74 -1.25
CA ALA A 460 12.35 0.64 -0.74
C ALA A 460 12.35 0.57 0.79
N ASP A 461 13.49 0.85 1.45
CA ASP A 461 13.56 0.87 2.91
C ASP A 461 12.76 2.02 3.51
N ARG A 462 12.73 3.18 2.89
CA ARG A 462 11.83 4.29 3.28
C ARG A 462 10.36 3.94 3.13
N LEU A 463 9.98 3.12 2.15
CA LEU A 463 8.62 2.65 1.94
C LEU A 463 8.24 1.45 2.81
N ARG A 464 9.19 0.84 3.52
CA ARG A 464 9.00 -0.32 4.39
C ARG A 464 7.89 -0.15 5.43
N PRO A 465 7.78 0.98 6.16
CA PRO A 465 6.71 1.18 7.14
C PRO A 465 5.30 1.08 6.54
N VAL A 466 5.16 1.43 5.26
CA VAL A 466 3.88 1.43 4.54
C VAL A 466 3.53 0.06 3.97
N TYR A 467 4.52 -0.73 3.50
CA TYR A 467 4.23 -1.95 2.73
C TYR A 467 4.65 -3.26 3.40
N ALA A 468 5.49 -3.22 4.45
CA ALA A 468 5.95 -4.41 5.15
C ALA A 468 4.97 -4.90 6.24
N ALA A 469 3.65 -4.76 6.04
CA ALA A 469 2.66 -5.24 7.00
C ALA A 469 2.70 -6.78 7.13
N ARG A 470 2.71 -7.28 8.36
CA ARG A 470 2.82 -8.72 8.67
C ARG A 470 1.57 -9.52 8.30
N ARG A 471 0.39 -8.92 8.27
CA ARG A 471 -0.88 -9.61 8.06
C ARG A 471 -1.29 -9.58 6.58
N ARG A 472 -1.80 -10.70 6.07
CA ARG A 472 -2.40 -10.74 4.73
C ARG A 472 -3.72 -9.98 4.77
N PRO A 473 -3.90 -8.94 3.95
CA PRO A 473 -5.16 -8.22 3.88
C PRO A 473 -6.21 -9.09 3.22
N GLY A 474 -7.40 -9.09 3.78
CA GLY A 474 -8.52 -9.81 3.20
C GLY A 474 -9.76 -9.71 4.09
N LEU A 475 -10.92 -9.76 3.47
CA LEU A 475 -12.19 -9.90 4.15
C LEU A 475 -12.52 -11.38 4.19
N SER A 476 -12.68 -11.96 5.40
CA SER A 476 -13.07 -13.36 5.58
C SER A 476 -14.48 -13.61 5.04
N GLU A 477 -14.77 -14.85 4.64
CA GLU A 477 -16.11 -15.22 4.20
C GLU A 477 -17.13 -15.03 5.32
N GLU A 478 -16.76 -15.39 6.55
CA GLU A 478 -17.57 -15.14 7.74
C GLU A 478 -18.00 -13.68 7.91
N ALA A 479 -17.06 -12.73 7.67
CA ALA A 479 -17.39 -11.30 7.74
C ALA A 479 -18.33 -10.86 6.60
N ARG A 480 -18.27 -11.49 5.44
CA ARG A 480 -19.20 -11.25 4.32
C ARG A 480 -20.58 -11.81 4.61
N GLU A 481 -20.66 -13.02 5.16
CA GLU A 481 -21.90 -13.65 5.56
C GLU A 481 -22.58 -12.89 6.69
N GLU A 482 -21.83 -12.48 7.70
CA GLU A 482 -22.35 -11.65 8.79
C GLU A 482 -22.90 -10.31 8.30
N PHE A 483 -22.18 -9.67 7.36
CA PHE A 483 -22.66 -8.44 6.73
C PHE A 483 -23.99 -8.66 5.99
N ALA A 484 -24.08 -9.74 5.19
CA ALA A 484 -25.29 -10.10 4.47
C ALA A 484 -26.46 -10.41 5.42
N ALA A 485 -26.20 -11.11 6.52
CA ALA A 485 -27.19 -11.42 7.55
C ALA A 485 -27.73 -10.13 8.21
N ARG A 486 -26.83 -9.21 8.60
CA ARG A 486 -27.25 -7.90 9.19
C ARG A 486 -28.07 -7.05 8.24
N LEU A 487 -27.76 -7.06 6.93
CA LEU A 487 -28.57 -6.37 5.94
C LEU A 487 -29.94 -7.01 5.80
N ALA A 488 -30.02 -8.35 5.80
CA ALA A 488 -31.29 -9.07 5.76
C ALA A 488 -32.18 -8.75 6.97
N ASP A 489 -31.58 -8.66 8.15
CA ASP A 489 -32.28 -8.28 9.39
C ASP A 489 -32.77 -6.81 9.33
N ALA A 490 -31.91 -5.90 8.80
CA ALA A 490 -32.28 -4.48 8.66
C ALA A 490 -33.45 -4.27 7.71
N VAL A 491 -33.52 -5.06 6.63
CA VAL A 491 -34.65 -5.05 5.66
C VAL A 491 -35.88 -5.78 6.19
N GLY A 492 -35.79 -6.47 7.33
CA GLY A 492 -36.90 -7.23 7.90
C GLY A 492 -37.25 -8.48 7.11
N ALA A 493 -36.29 -9.22 6.60
CA ALA A 493 -36.51 -10.42 5.78
C ALA A 493 -37.34 -11.47 6.51
N VAL A 494 -37.15 -11.68 7.81
CA VAL A 494 -37.93 -12.58 8.65
C VAL A 494 -39.37 -12.10 8.76
N ALA A 495 -39.61 -10.81 9.04
CA ALA A 495 -40.92 -10.23 9.14
C ALA A 495 -41.71 -10.33 7.81
N ALA A 496 -41.01 -10.14 6.68
CA ALA A 496 -41.58 -10.33 5.34
C ALA A 496 -42.00 -11.79 5.08
N GLY A 497 -41.17 -12.75 5.51
CA GLY A 497 -41.47 -14.18 5.46
C GLY A 497 -42.75 -14.53 6.26
N GLU A 498 -42.84 -14.06 7.52
CA GLU A 498 -44.01 -14.25 8.35
C GLU A 498 -45.27 -13.57 7.78
N ALA A 499 -45.11 -12.39 7.21
CA ALA A 499 -46.22 -11.69 6.55
C ALA A 499 -46.72 -12.47 5.34
N ALA A 500 -45.82 -13.05 4.55
CA ALA A 500 -46.14 -13.91 3.41
C ALA A 500 -46.84 -15.21 3.86
N GLU A 501 -46.39 -15.87 4.93
CA GLU A 501 -47.00 -17.05 5.52
C GLU A 501 -48.44 -16.72 6.00
N ARG A 502 -48.59 -15.63 6.76
CA ARG A 502 -49.89 -15.17 7.22
C ARG A 502 -50.84 -14.82 6.07
N ALA A 503 -50.34 -14.19 5.00
CA ALA A 503 -51.13 -13.89 3.80
C ALA A 503 -51.60 -15.17 3.09
N TRP A 504 -50.72 -16.17 3.00
CA TRP A 504 -51.05 -17.47 2.41
C TRP A 504 -52.13 -18.20 3.23
N LEU A 505 -51.99 -18.26 4.58
CA LEU A 505 -52.96 -18.86 5.49
C LEU A 505 -54.32 -18.15 5.44
N ARG A 506 -54.33 -16.81 5.38
CA ARG A 506 -55.59 -16.03 5.19
C ARG A 506 -56.28 -16.40 3.87
N ASN A 507 -55.51 -16.55 2.78
CA ASN A 507 -56.08 -16.93 1.48
C ASN A 507 -56.60 -18.37 1.50
N ALA A 508 -55.87 -19.30 2.11
CA ALA A 508 -56.34 -20.67 2.33
C ALA A 508 -57.61 -20.74 3.17
N GLY A 509 -57.69 -19.99 4.27
CA GLY A 509 -58.85 -19.91 5.15
C GLY A 509 -60.12 -19.37 4.49
N ARG A 510 -60.00 -18.46 3.51
CA ARG A 510 -61.16 -17.94 2.73
C ARG A 510 -61.78 -19.00 1.82
N ALA A 511 -60.96 -19.97 1.38
CA ALA A 511 -61.45 -20.99 0.46
C ALA A 511 -62.07 -22.22 1.14
N CYS A 512 -61.59 -22.55 2.35
CA CYS A 512 -61.98 -23.77 3.08
C CYS A 512 -63.04 -23.55 4.18
N GLY A 513 -63.73 -22.43 4.22
CA GLY A 513 -64.77 -22.18 5.22
C GLY A 513 -66.18 -22.71 4.81
N THR A 514 -66.97 -23.16 5.76
CA THR A 514 -68.38 -23.48 5.51
C THR A 514 -69.13 -22.25 4.96
N PRO A 515 -70.21 -22.41 4.10
CA PRO A 515 -70.91 -21.26 3.54
C PRO A 515 -71.43 -20.33 4.64
N TRP A 516 -71.89 -20.86 5.77
CA TRP A 516 -72.34 -20.10 6.92
C TRP A 516 -71.22 -19.30 7.59
N LEU A 517 -70.06 -19.87 7.75
CA LEU A 517 -68.88 -19.19 8.25
C LEU A 517 -68.31 -18.17 7.25
N ARG A 518 -68.44 -18.44 5.94
CA ARG A 518 -68.11 -17.44 4.90
C ARG A 518 -69.05 -16.24 4.95
N LEU A 519 -70.36 -16.51 5.08
CA LEU A 519 -71.36 -15.45 5.18
C LEU A 519 -71.18 -14.64 6.47
N TRP A 520 -70.87 -15.31 7.58
CA TRP A 520 -70.63 -14.66 8.88
C TRP A 520 -69.31 -13.85 8.87
N ARG A 521 -68.23 -14.37 8.29
CA ARG A 521 -67.01 -13.62 8.09
C ARG A 521 -67.23 -12.44 7.13
N TRP A 522 -67.97 -12.62 6.05
CA TRP A 522 -68.32 -11.54 5.15
C TRP A 522 -69.13 -10.45 5.85
N TYR A 523 -70.04 -10.83 6.77
CA TYR A 523 -70.79 -9.91 7.59
C TYR A 523 -69.93 -9.19 8.62
N GLN A 524 -68.93 -9.89 9.24
CA GLN A 524 -67.96 -9.29 10.13
C GLN A 524 -66.98 -8.39 9.37
N ASP A 525 -66.46 -8.83 8.21
CA ASP A 525 -65.55 -8.02 7.36
C ASP A 525 -66.24 -6.72 6.87
N ARG A 526 -67.62 -6.71 6.78
CA ARG A 526 -68.42 -5.48 6.50
C ARG A 526 -68.55 -4.57 7.71
N ARG A 527 -68.50 -5.10 8.90
CA ARG A 527 -68.63 -4.34 10.15
C ARG A 527 -67.33 -3.81 10.68
N GLU A 528 -66.22 -4.50 10.37
CA GLU A 528 -64.88 -3.96 10.66
C GLU A 528 -64.49 -2.97 9.57
N PRO A 529 -64.09 -1.74 9.94
CA PRO A 529 -63.50 -0.82 8.98
C PRO A 529 -62.31 -1.51 8.34
N PRO A 530 -61.93 -1.20 7.07
CA PRO A 530 -60.83 -1.86 6.35
C PRO A 530 -59.49 -1.51 6.98
N THR A 531 -59.20 -2.06 8.15
CA THR A 531 -57.95 -1.95 8.88
C THR A 531 -56.81 -2.78 8.21
N GLY A 532 -57.14 -3.44 7.08
CA GLY A 532 -56.17 -4.28 6.35
C GLY A 532 -55.44 -3.61 5.19
N ARG A 533 -55.60 -2.31 5.00
CA ARG A 533 -54.88 -1.53 3.94
C ARG A 533 -54.22 -0.29 4.48
N LEU A 534 -53.87 -0.25 5.72
CA LEU A 534 -52.81 0.64 6.09
C LEU A 534 -51.54 -0.02 5.50
N PRO A 535 -50.86 0.63 4.53
CA PRO A 535 -49.46 0.32 4.40
C PRO A 535 -48.94 0.44 5.82
N VAL A 536 -48.23 -0.56 6.30
CA VAL A 536 -47.39 -0.40 7.48
C VAL A 536 -46.46 0.74 7.08
N ARG A 537 -46.91 1.97 7.36
CA ARG A 537 -46.00 3.09 7.46
C ARG A 537 -45.16 2.68 8.64
N ALA A 538 -43.97 2.18 8.32
CA ALA A 538 -42.95 1.98 9.33
C ALA A 538 -42.97 3.25 10.17
N GLN A 539 -43.09 3.09 11.48
CA GLN A 539 -43.04 4.24 12.36
C GLN A 539 -41.69 4.89 12.11
N PRO A 540 -41.58 6.23 12.07
CA PRO A 540 -40.29 6.92 11.80
C PRO A 540 -39.16 6.43 12.71
N ASP A 541 -39.48 5.92 13.89
CA ASP A 541 -38.54 5.31 14.82
C ASP A 541 -38.01 3.94 14.33
N GLU A 542 -38.82 3.15 13.64
CA GLU A 542 -38.37 1.86 13.06
C GLU A 542 -37.49 2.07 11.83
N GLU A 543 -37.80 3.05 10.99
CA GLU A 543 -36.97 3.45 9.84
C GLU A 543 -35.61 4.01 10.30
N ALA A 544 -35.61 4.85 11.33
CA ALA A 544 -34.37 5.36 11.93
C ALA A 544 -33.52 4.21 12.49
N THR A 545 -34.13 3.23 13.14
CA THR A 545 -33.44 2.06 13.67
C THR A 545 -32.88 1.16 12.56
N ALA A 546 -33.62 0.96 11.45
CA ALA A 546 -33.16 0.17 10.31
C ALA A 546 -31.95 0.82 9.63
N ARG A 547 -31.97 2.14 9.39
CA ARG A 547 -30.81 2.89 8.87
C ARG A 547 -29.58 2.79 9.75
N GLN A 548 -29.75 2.93 11.07
CA GLN A 548 -28.65 2.76 12.03
C GLN A 548 -28.05 1.36 11.98
N ARG A 549 -28.87 0.30 11.83
CA ARG A 549 -28.39 -1.09 11.68
C ARG A 549 -27.55 -1.25 10.40
N VAL A 550 -28.02 -0.69 9.28
CA VAL A 550 -27.26 -0.70 8.01
C VAL A 550 -25.94 0.03 8.15
N GLU A 551 -25.92 1.23 8.74
CA GLU A 551 -24.69 1.99 8.98
C GLU A 551 -23.71 1.23 9.89
N GLN A 552 -24.22 0.60 10.94
CA GLN A 552 -23.40 -0.21 11.84
C GLN A 552 -22.83 -1.44 11.14
N ALA A 553 -23.62 -2.12 10.29
CA ALA A 553 -23.13 -3.24 9.48
C ALA A 553 -22.01 -2.82 8.56
N VAL A 554 -22.13 -1.66 7.88
CA VAL A 554 -21.11 -1.10 7.00
C VAL A 554 -19.84 -0.73 7.78
N ARG A 555 -19.97 -0.08 8.94
CA ARG A 555 -18.82 0.22 9.81
C ARG A 555 -18.08 -1.04 10.24
N THR A 556 -18.82 -2.05 10.69
CA THR A 556 -18.21 -3.30 11.16
C THR A 556 -17.42 -4.00 10.05
N VAL A 557 -17.99 -4.09 8.83
CA VAL A 557 -17.27 -4.71 7.71
C VAL A 557 -16.07 -3.88 7.26
N ALA A 558 -16.18 -2.54 7.27
CA ALA A 558 -15.10 -1.64 6.95
C ALA A 558 -13.93 -1.76 7.95
N ASP A 559 -14.23 -1.84 9.25
CA ASP A 559 -13.22 -2.00 10.29
C ASP A 559 -12.52 -3.35 10.20
N ARG A 560 -13.26 -4.42 9.96
CA ARG A 560 -12.68 -5.75 9.74
C ARG A 560 -11.81 -5.81 8.48
N ALA A 561 -12.27 -5.22 7.39
CA ALA A 561 -11.53 -5.15 6.13
C ALA A 561 -10.27 -4.29 6.23
N SER A 562 -10.31 -3.22 7.04
CA SER A 562 -9.18 -2.31 7.25
C SER A 562 -8.20 -2.79 8.31
N ALA A 563 -8.53 -3.82 9.07
CA ALA A 563 -7.71 -4.31 10.18
C ALA A 563 -6.35 -4.82 9.70
N GLY A 564 -5.27 -4.23 10.25
CA GLY A 564 -3.89 -4.60 9.91
C GLY A 564 -3.36 -3.99 8.61
N LEU A 565 -4.12 -3.10 7.97
CA LEU A 565 -3.62 -2.27 6.88
C LEU A 565 -2.90 -1.02 7.41
N PRO A 566 -1.90 -0.51 6.69
CA PRO A 566 -1.33 0.81 6.95
C PRO A 566 -2.39 1.92 6.88
N ALA A 567 -2.22 2.97 7.68
CA ALA A 567 -3.23 4.03 7.85
C ALA A 567 -3.82 4.59 6.55
N PRO A 568 -3.04 4.93 5.50
CA PRO A 568 -3.60 5.45 4.24
C PRO A 568 -4.50 4.44 3.52
N TRP A 569 -4.13 3.15 3.54
CA TRP A 569 -4.89 2.08 2.92
C TRP A 569 -6.12 1.69 3.73
N ALA A 570 -5.99 1.67 5.06
CA ALA A 570 -7.13 1.48 5.96
C ALA A 570 -8.18 2.57 5.77
N GLN A 571 -7.76 3.81 5.60
CA GLN A 571 -8.65 4.93 5.31
C GLN A 571 -9.33 4.77 3.94
N ALA A 572 -8.59 4.39 2.89
CA ALA A 572 -9.16 4.17 1.56
C ALA A 572 -10.25 3.09 1.55
N VAL A 573 -10.04 1.99 2.31
CA VAL A 573 -11.03 0.92 2.49
C VAL A 573 -12.29 1.44 3.20
N ARG A 574 -12.14 2.22 4.28
CA ARG A 574 -13.28 2.84 4.98
C ARG A 574 -14.03 3.83 4.10
N GLU A 575 -13.33 4.66 3.35
CA GLU A 575 -13.93 5.59 2.40
C GLU A 575 -14.68 4.88 1.27
N ALA A 576 -14.15 3.77 0.77
CA ALA A 576 -14.82 2.94 -0.22
C ALA A 576 -16.13 2.35 0.35
N ALA A 577 -16.10 1.86 1.59
CA ALA A 577 -17.29 1.35 2.28
C ALA A 577 -18.34 2.46 2.52
N VAL A 578 -17.91 3.64 2.99
CA VAL A 578 -18.80 4.80 3.23
C VAL A 578 -19.42 5.29 1.92
N ARG A 579 -18.65 5.41 0.86
CA ARG A 579 -19.17 5.79 -0.47
C ARG A 579 -20.18 4.77 -0.98
N GLY A 580 -19.90 3.48 -0.79
CA GLY A 580 -20.82 2.40 -1.16
C GLY A 580 -22.11 2.36 -0.33
N ALA A 581 -22.03 2.85 0.90
CA ALA A 581 -23.19 2.94 1.80
C ALA A 581 -24.13 4.09 1.45
N GLN A 582 -23.68 5.07 0.66
CA GLN A 582 -24.52 6.18 0.23
C GLN A 582 -25.69 5.67 -0.61
N GLY A 583 -26.93 5.96 -0.18
CA GLY A 583 -28.14 5.49 -0.83
C GLY A 583 -28.41 3.98 -0.69
N LEU A 584 -27.66 3.27 0.18
CA LEU A 584 -27.91 1.84 0.44
C LEU A 584 -29.24 1.61 1.18
N PRO A 585 -29.61 2.37 2.23
CA PRO A 585 -30.90 2.21 2.88
C PRO A 585 -32.07 2.36 1.91
N GLU A 586 -32.05 3.40 1.07
CA GLU A 586 -33.08 3.67 0.08
C GLU A 586 -33.21 2.54 -0.97
N ALA A 587 -32.05 2.01 -1.40
CA ALA A 587 -32.01 0.88 -2.32
C ALA A 587 -32.55 -0.41 -1.68
N LEU A 588 -32.29 -0.62 -0.39
CA LEU A 588 -32.82 -1.74 0.37
C LEU A 588 -34.33 -1.62 0.58
N ASP A 589 -34.86 -0.42 0.85
CA ASP A 589 -36.29 -0.15 0.96
C ASP A 589 -37.02 -0.40 -0.37
N GLU A 590 -36.41 0.02 -1.50
CA GLU A 590 -36.95 -0.26 -2.83
C GLU A 590 -36.94 -1.76 -3.15
N LEU A 591 -35.88 -2.48 -2.75
CA LEU A 591 -35.82 -3.94 -2.86
C LEU A 591 -36.90 -4.64 -1.98
N ALA A 592 -37.09 -4.18 -0.74
CA ALA A 592 -38.12 -4.69 0.14
C ALA A 592 -39.51 -4.51 -0.46
N ALA A 593 -39.79 -3.35 -1.04
CA ALA A 593 -41.02 -3.07 -1.72
C ALA A 593 -41.30 -3.97 -2.95
N ARG A 594 -40.24 -4.29 -3.71
CA ARG A 594 -40.32 -5.13 -4.92
C ARG A 594 -40.28 -6.63 -4.63
N ALA A 595 -39.43 -7.07 -3.70
CA ALA A 595 -39.17 -8.48 -3.43
C ALA A 595 -39.96 -9.04 -2.22
N GLY A 596 -40.44 -8.19 -1.32
CA GLY A 596 -41.03 -8.59 -0.05
C GLY A 596 -42.35 -9.38 -0.12
N LEU A 597 -43.12 -9.23 -1.18
CA LEU A 597 -44.30 -10.05 -1.45
C LEU A 597 -44.22 -10.58 -2.88
N PRO A 598 -44.29 -11.92 -3.08
CA PRO A 598 -44.33 -12.48 -4.43
C PRO A 598 -45.48 -11.84 -5.21
N PRO A 599 -45.26 -11.36 -6.45
CA PRO A 599 -46.28 -10.72 -7.23
C PRO A 599 -47.40 -11.72 -7.53
N GLY A 600 -48.63 -11.35 -7.17
CA GLY A 600 -49.81 -12.13 -7.48
C GLY A 600 -50.47 -12.79 -6.25
N ARG A 601 -51.60 -13.49 -6.51
CA ARG A 601 -52.27 -14.28 -5.47
C ARG A 601 -51.41 -15.50 -5.12
N PRO A 602 -51.31 -15.85 -3.80
CA PRO A 602 -50.56 -17.04 -3.39
C PRO A 602 -51.00 -18.28 -4.18
N PRO A 603 -50.06 -19.18 -4.57
CA PRO A 603 -50.39 -20.36 -5.36
C PRO A 603 -51.37 -21.24 -4.60
N ARG A 604 -52.38 -21.76 -5.32
CA ARG A 604 -53.39 -22.69 -4.75
C ARG A 604 -52.73 -24.08 -4.66
N PRO A 605 -52.80 -24.76 -3.50
CA PRO A 605 -52.31 -26.12 -3.40
C PRO A 605 -53.16 -27.10 -4.21
N GLY A 606 -52.59 -28.19 -4.74
CA GLY A 606 -53.26 -29.12 -5.62
C GLY A 606 -54.45 -29.85 -4.98
N TRP A 607 -54.47 -29.95 -3.63
CA TRP A 607 -55.62 -30.55 -2.88
C TRP A 607 -56.82 -29.62 -2.71
N TRP A 608 -56.72 -28.34 -3.09
CA TRP A 608 -57.75 -27.34 -2.90
C TRP A 608 -59.10 -27.68 -3.57
N PRO A 609 -59.16 -28.17 -4.82
CA PRO A 609 -60.44 -28.55 -5.42
C PRO A 609 -61.14 -29.66 -4.65
N ALA A 610 -60.39 -30.65 -4.16
CA ALA A 610 -60.93 -31.74 -3.35
C ALA A 610 -61.49 -31.25 -2.01
N ALA A 611 -60.83 -30.30 -1.35
CA ALA A 611 -61.31 -29.68 -0.11
C ALA A 611 -62.62 -28.88 -0.34
N VAL A 612 -62.71 -28.15 -1.46
CA VAL A 612 -63.92 -27.40 -1.82
C VAL A 612 -65.08 -28.33 -2.12
N LEU A 613 -64.82 -29.42 -2.86
CA LEU A 613 -65.84 -30.45 -3.11
C LEU A 613 -66.34 -31.13 -1.82
N ALA A 614 -65.44 -31.52 -0.93
CA ALA A 614 -65.80 -32.12 0.37
C ALA A 614 -66.60 -31.14 1.20
N GLN A 615 -66.24 -29.86 1.24
CA GLN A 615 -66.99 -28.85 1.95
C GLN A 615 -68.37 -28.60 1.35
N ALA A 616 -68.50 -28.60 0.01
CA ALA A 616 -69.77 -28.49 -0.70
C ALA A 616 -70.66 -29.70 -0.41
N SER A 617 -70.09 -30.93 -0.42
CA SER A 617 -70.87 -32.16 -0.08
C SER A 617 -71.41 -32.11 1.35
N MET A 618 -70.57 -31.69 2.33
CA MET A 618 -71.06 -31.54 3.72
C MET A 618 -72.18 -30.50 3.84
N THR A 619 -72.15 -29.42 3.06
CA THR A 619 -73.17 -28.41 3.03
C THR A 619 -74.48 -28.96 2.40
N ILE A 620 -74.33 -29.71 1.30
CA ILE A 620 -75.46 -30.36 0.64
C ILE A 620 -76.11 -31.34 1.61
N LEU A 621 -75.34 -32.15 2.33
CA LEU A 621 -75.86 -33.07 3.36
C LEU A 621 -76.69 -32.35 4.44
N GLN A 622 -76.22 -31.18 4.92
CA GLN A 622 -76.95 -30.34 5.88
C GLN A 622 -78.26 -29.85 5.31
N VAL A 623 -78.26 -29.31 4.11
CA VAL A 623 -79.40 -28.75 3.44
C VAL A 623 -80.43 -29.84 3.13
N VAL A 624 -80.04 -30.96 2.56
CA VAL A 624 -80.87 -32.10 2.24
C VAL A 624 -81.49 -32.71 3.52
N GLY A 625 -80.64 -32.93 4.55
CA GLY A 625 -81.07 -33.43 5.84
C GLY A 625 -82.08 -32.49 6.51
N GLY A 626 -81.85 -31.16 6.46
CA GLY A 626 -82.75 -30.14 6.99
C GLY A 626 -84.07 -30.06 6.26
N LEU A 627 -84.02 -30.03 4.91
CA LEU A 627 -85.23 -30.02 4.09
C LEU A 627 -86.08 -31.29 4.27
N TRP A 628 -85.43 -32.45 4.36
CA TRP A 628 -86.09 -33.73 4.60
C TRP A 628 -86.77 -33.74 5.98
N LEU A 629 -86.11 -33.26 7.02
CA LEU A 629 -86.67 -33.15 8.36
C LEU A 629 -87.86 -32.22 8.38
N VAL A 630 -87.81 -31.04 7.71
CA VAL A 630 -88.96 -30.11 7.56
C VAL A 630 -90.11 -30.77 6.82
N GLY A 631 -89.83 -31.54 5.73
CA GLY A 631 -90.90 -32.26 5.00
C GLY A 631 -91.56 -33.35 5.83
N GLN A 632 -90.90 -34.00 6.73
CA GLN A 632 -91.49 -34.93 7.69
C GLN A 632 -92.33 -34.24 8.75
N ILE A 633 -91.85 -33.10 9.28
CA ILE A 633 -92.64 -32.29 10.23
C ILE A 633 -93.90 -31.77 9.58
N ALA A 634 -93.84 -31.41 8.29
CA ALA A 634 -94.99 -30.93 7.51
C ALA A 634 -95.97 -32.08 7.06
N GLY A 635 -95.62 -33.34 7.38
CA GLY A 635 -96.51 -34.49 7.09
C GLY A 635 -96.47 -34.92 5.61
N VAL A 636 -95.56 -34.44 4.77
CA VAL A 636 -95.45 -34.73 3.33
C VAL A 636 -94.65 -36.02 3.07
N LEU A 637 -93.78 -36.44 4.03
CA LEU A 637 -92.85 -37.59 3.88
C LEU A 637 -93.10 -38.61 5.05
N ALA A 638 -92.87 -39.88 4.74
CA ALA A 638 -93.02 -40.96 5.73
C ALA A 638 -92.14 -40.74 6.97
N PRO A 639 -92.59 -41.02 8.20
CA PRO A 639 -91.89 -40.71 9.45
C PRO A 639 -90.67 -41.65 9.66
N ASN A 640 -89.52 -41.18 9.32
CA ASN A 640 -88.29 -41.86 9.60
C ASN A 640 -87.19 -40.81 10.05
N LEU A 641 -87.26 -40.45 11.30
CA LEU A 641 -86.45 -39.38 11.88
C LEU A 641 -84.94 -39.67 11.85
N TRP A 642 -84.50 -40.90 11.82
CA TRP A 642 -83.10 -41.21 11.97
C TRP A 642 -82.21 -40.82 10.76
N VAL A 643 -82.71 -40.97 9.56
CA VAL A 643 -81.95 -40.71 8.34
C VAL A 643 -81.67 -39.21 8.17
N PRO A 644 -82.68 -38.27 8.21
CA PRO A 644 -82.40 -36.87 8.03
C PRO A 644 -81.60 -36.28 9.18
N VAL A 645 -81.85 -36.78 10.42
CA VAL A 645 -80.97 -36.35 11.58
C VAL A 645 -79.55 -36.78 11.43
N LEU A 646 -79.33 -38.05 11.01
CA LEU A 646 -77.97 -38.50 10.73
C LEU A 646 -77.27 -37.73 9.62
N LEU A 647 -77.94 -37.42 8.52
CA LEU A 647 -77.43 -36.60 7.44
C LEU A 647 -77.09 -35.18 7.91
N MET A 648 -77.95 -34.63 8.72
CA MET A 648 -77.71 -33.26 9.26
C MET A 648 -76.55 -33.23 10.24
N ILE A 649 -76.45 -34.22 11.16
CA ILE A 649 -75.35 -34.35 12.11
C ILE A 649 -74.05 -34.58 11.33
N ALA A 650 -74.01 -35.50 10.35
CA ALA A 650 -72.83 -35.73 9.52
C ALA A 650 -72.35 -34.44 8.82
N GLY A 651 -73.28 -33.63 8.31
CA GLY A 651 -72.92 -32.36 7.69
C GLY A 651 -72.45 -31.29 8.68
N ILE A 652 -73.15 -31.22 9.88
CA ILE A 652 -72.81 -30.23 10.93
C ILE A 652 -71.42 -30.56 11.56
N VAL A 653 -71.07 -31.82 11.78
CA VAL A 653 -69.81 -32.24 12.37
C VAL A 653 -68.73 -32.39 11.30
N GLY A 654 -69.09 -32.91 10.12
CA GLY A 654 -68.13 -33.10 9.00
C GLY A 654 -67.57 -31.78 8.45
N GLY A 655 -68.40 -30.72 8.40
CA GLY A 655 -67.96 -29.41 7.94
C GLY A 655 -66.75 -28.86 8.72
N PRO A 656 -66.88 -28.73 10.05
CA PRO A 656 -65.72 -28.31 10.90
C PRO A 656 -64.52 -29.24 10.84
N ILE A 657 -64.72 -30.57 10.71
CA ILE A 657 -63.63 -31.53 10.57
C ILE A 657 -62.84 -31.28 9.27
N VAL A 658 -63.53 -31.10 8.15
CA VAL A 658 -62.90 -30.76 6.87
C VAL A 658 -62.18 -29.44 6.98
N GLU A 659 -62.75 -28.41 7.61
CA GLU A 659 -62.09 -27.13 7.83
C GLU A 659 -60.83 -27.27 8.69
N TRP A 660 -60.88 -28.03 9.77
CA TRP A 660 -59.75 -28.30 10.65
C TRP A 660 -58.63 -29.04 9.91
N SER A 661 -58.98 -30.10 9.14
CA SER A 661 -58.05 -30.84 8.31
C SER A 661 -57.38 -29.95 7.25
N CYS A 662 -58.13 -29.09 6.59
CA CYS A 662 -57.61 -28.08 5.64
C CYS A 662 -56.67 -27.10 6.31
N ARG A 663 -56.97 -26.62 7.53
CA ARG A 663 -56.08 -25.73 8.29
C ARG A 663 -54.76 -26.41 8.63
N ILE A 664 -54.77 -27.69 9.01
CA ILE A 664 -53.54 -28.44 9.27
C ILE A 664 -52.75 -28.64 7.98
N ALA A 665 -53.40 -29.09 6.91
CA ALA A 665 -52.77 -29.29 5.59
C ALA A 665 -52.18 -28.00 4.99
N ALA A 666 -52.75 -26.83 5.32
CA ALA A 666 -52.30 -25.52 4.88
C ALA A 666 -50.99 -25.06 5.53
N ARG A 667 -50.65 -25.54 6.73
CA ARG A 667 -49.47 -25.09 7.50
C ARG A 667 -48.17 -25.34 6.78
N GLY A 668 -47.96 -26.54 6.19
CA GLY A 668 -46.74 -26.91 5.50
C GLY A 668 -46.43 -26.03 4.28
N PRO A 669 -47.37 -25.92 3.32
CA PRO A 669 -47.18 -25.03 2.18
C PRO A 669 -47.06 -23.54 2.55
N ALA A 670 -47.75 -23.07 3.58
CA ALA A 670 -47.64 -21.69 4.07
C ALA A 670 -46.25 -21.38 4.58
N ARG A 671 -45.69 -22.26 5.41
CA ARG A 671 -44.29 -22.11 5.91
C ARG A 671 -43.27 -22.09 4.78
N ARG A 672 -43.39 -22.99 3.79
CA ARG A 672 -42.50 -22.99 2.62
C ARG A 672 -42.59 -21.68 1.86
N TYR A 673 -43.81 -21.16 1.66
CA TYR A 673 -44.05 -19.90 0.96
C TYR A 673 -43.45 -18.71 1.72
N GLY A 674 -43.54 -18.70 3.06
CA GLY A 674 -42.89 -17.70 3.92
C GLY A 674 -41.35 -17.78 3.85
N GLN A 675 -40.80 -19.01 3.95
CA GLN A 675 -39.36 -19.25 3.84
C GLN A 675 -38.78 -18.84 2.47
N ASP A 676 -39.55 -19.08 1.39
CA ASP A 676 -39.15 -18.66 0.06
C ASP A 676 -39.15 -17.13 -0.09
N ALA A 677 -40.10 -16.44 0.49
CA ALA A 677 -40.14 -14.97 0.51
C ALA A 677 -38.96 -14.39 1.32
N GLU A 678 -38.72 -14.94 2.49
CA GLU A 678 -37.57 -14.58 3.33
C GLU A 678 -36.23 -14.78 2.59
N ARG A 679 -36.03 -15.97 1.96
CA ARG A 679 -34.81 -16.30 1.22
C ARG A 679 -34.59 -15.32 0.07
N ARG A 680 -35.58 -15.03 -0.73
CA ARG A 680 -35.48 -14.08 -1.86
C ARG A 680 -35.07 -12.69 -1.40
N LEU A 681 -35.69 -12.21 -0.31
CA LEU A 681 -35.37 -10.88 0.23
C LEU A 681 -33.95 -10.85 0.82
N ARG A 682 -33.53 -11.92 1.51
CA ARG A 682 -32.16 -12.09 2.04
C ARG A 682 -31.13 -12.11 0.90
N GLU A 683 -31.37 -12.87 -0.17
CA GLU A 683 -30.49 -12.93 -1.35
C GLU A 683 -30.43 -11.56 -2.07
N ALA A 684 -31.54 -10.89 -2.22
CA ALA A 684 -31.60 -9.56 -2.85
C ALA A 684 -30.84 -8.51 -2.03
N ALA A 685 -31.02 -8.50 -0.70
CA ALA A 685 -30.29 -7.61 0.21
C ALA A 685 -28.78 -7.89 0.21
N ALA A 686 -28.41 -9.18 0.26
CA ALA A 686 -26.99 -9.60 0.16
C ALA A 686 -26.37 -9.20 -1.17
N GLY A 687 -27.07 -9.36 -2.29
CA GLY A 687 -26.62 -8.93 -3.63
C GLY A 687 -26.41 -7.42 -3.72
N CYS A 688 -27.35 -6.62 -3.19
CA CYS A 688 -27.24 -5.17 -3.13
C CYS A 688 -26.04 -4.73 -2.27
N GLY A 689 -25.90 -5.30 -1.08
CA GLY A 689 -24.77 -5.02 -0.18
C GLY A 689 -23.43 -5.40 -0.78
N ARG A 690 -23.38 -6.54 -1.49
CA ARG A 690 -22.19 -6.98 -2.21
C ARG A 690 -21.78 -5.95 -3.26
N ALA A 691 -22.66 -5.63 -4.18
CA ALA A 691 -22.35 -4.73 -5.30
C ALA A 691 -21.98 -3.32 -4.85
N ARG A 692 -22.63 -2.80 -3.81
CA ARG A 692 -22.41 -1.42 -3.36
C ARG A 692 -21.25 -1.27 -2.37
N VAL A 693 -21.05 -2.23 -1.46
CA VAL A 693 -20.07 -2.11 -0.37
C VAL A 693 -18.93 -3.10 -0.51
N LEU A 694 -19.22 -4.40 -0.66
CA LEU A 694 -18.17 -5.41 -0.62
C LEU A 694 -17.26 -5.38 -1.86
N ASP A 695 -17.80 -5.16 -3.05
CA ASP A 695 -17.02 -5.12 -4.29
C ASP A 695 -16.07 -3.92 -4.32
N PRO A 696 -16.48 -2.67 -3.99
CA PRO A 696 -15.54 -1.55 -3.85
C PRO A 696 -14.47 -1.76 -2.78
N VAL A 697 -14.84 -2.35 -1.62
CA VAL A 697 -13.88 -2.70 -0.57
C VAL A 697 -12.89 -3.76 -1.06
N ALA A 698 -13.37 -4.80 -1.75
CA ALA A 698 -12.53 -5.85 -2.33
C ALA A 698 -11.58 -5.29 -3.39
N ALA A 699 -12.02 -4.33 -4.21
CA ALA A 699 -11.17 -3.66 -5.20
C ALA A 699 -9.99 -2.91 -4.54
N GLU A 700 -10.22 -2.20 -3.43
CA GLU A 700 -9.14 -1.54 -2.68
C GLU A 700 -8.19 -2.56 -2.03
N LEU A 701 -8.70 -3.66 -1.50
CA LEU A 701 -7.88 -4.74 -0.94
C LEU A 701 -7.02 -5.44 -2.01
N LEU A 702 -7.56 -5.65 -3.21
CA LEU A 702 -6.82 -6.20 -4.36
C LEU A 702 -5.72 -5.24 -4.80
N ARG A 703 -6.01 -3.94 -4.90
CA ARG A 703 -5.01 -2.92 -5.23
C ARG A 703 -3.87 -2.88 -4.22
N TYR A 704 -4.17 -2.95 -2.92
CA TYR A 704 -3.13 -3.04 -1.89
C TYR A 704 -2.30 -4.33 -2.01
N ARG A 705 -2.93 -5.45 -2.34
CA ARG A 705 -2.22 -6.72 -2.55
C ARG A 705 -1.25 -6.62 -3.72
N GLU A 706 -1.68 -6.02 -4.83
CA GLU A 706 -0.85 -5.78 -6.00
C GLU A 706 0.35 -4.87 -5.67
N VAL A 707 0.11 -3.76 -4.97
CA VAL A 707 1.21 -2.88 -4.52
C VAL A 707 2.21 -3.62 -3.63
N ARG A 708 1.76 -4.51 -2.73
CA ARG A 708 2.66 -5.35 -1.94
C ARG A 708 3.49 -6.32 -2.77
N GLU A 709 2.92 -6.87 -3.82
CA GLU A 709 3.65 -7.72 -4.75
C GLU A 709 4.72 -6.91 -5.48
N GLN A 710 4.39 -5.71 -5.95
CA GLN A 710 5.38 -4.83 -6.56
C GLN A 710 6.48 -4.45 -5.56
N TYR A 711 6.13 -4.13 -4.31
CA TYR A 711 7.12 -3.87 -3.26
C TYR A 711 8.06 -5.07 -3.01
N ALA A 712 7.53 -6.28 -2.99
CA ALA A 712 8.33 -7.50 -2.86
C ALA A 712 9.31 -7.67 -4.04
N ARG A 713 8.89 -7.36 -5.27
CA ARG A 713 9.75 -7.37 -6.46
C ARG A 713 10.85 -6.30 -6.37
N VAL A 714 10.52 -5.09 -5.92
CA VAL A 714 11.51 -4.02 -5.68
C VAL A 714 12.58 -4.48 -4.70
N LYS A 715 12.22 -5.20 -3.64
CA LYS A 715 13.15 -5.76 -2.65
C LYS A 715 13.93 -7.02 -3.15
N GLY A 716 13.68 -7.48 -4.36
CA GLY A 716 14.31 -8.69 -4.89
C GLY A 716 13.82 -10.01 -4.27
N ALA A 717 12.74 -9.97 -3.49
CA ALA A 717 12.18 -11.15 -2.83
C ALA A 717 11.30 -12.02 -3.75
N GLY A 718 11.15 -11.64 -5.02
CA GLY A 718 10.26 -12.29 -5.99
C GLY A 718 10.91 -13.34 -6.89
N THR A 719 12.20 -13.63 -6.72
CA THR A 719 12.97 -14.54 -7.60
C THR A 719 13.59 -15.74 -6.88
N ARG A 720 12.99 -16.18 -5.77
CA ARG A 720 13.36 -17.46 -5.14
C ARG A 720 12.24 -18.48 -5.28
#